data_0c425bcb4642a82ddfc24228b6275113
#
_entry.id   0c425bcb4642a82ddfc24228b6275113
#
_cell.length_a   1.000
_cell.length_b   1.000
_cell.length_c   1.000
_cell.angle_alpha   90.00
_cell.angle_beta   90.00
_cell.angle_gamma   90.00
#
_symmetry.space_group_name_H-M   'P 1'
#
loop_
_entity.id
_entity.type
_entity.pdbx_description
1 polymer ?
#
loop_
_entity_poly.entity_id
_entity_poly.type
_entity_poly.pdbx_seq_one_letter_code
_entity_poly.pdbx_strand_id
1 'polypeptide(L)'
;MKNFKFIYLFIAFVGALTMASCEHPYADYTPGAQDETMGVYFPSTEALVVKAEDTSVDIAVARVNAEEAAEVKVRFQEVVAEDAEPTGFFTVPSTVSFEAGATESTLTVSFDGSQLTPGVQYRLNIQLDQSIASKYGLSDVVFNLGIAEPWITLEGPNGEKTGFYRDDFMGPLYSGPSGTIVDATIVQHEFDKTRYRLVEPYGEKNVPYLIGGVPEDMTFTTPGYVEFWVYEDNTVEIPSSWLGFTLDVGTGKPEDFYLATVYKAADQPMLGEFKENVFWFTTPKSIMWHIPDGRGNYANQNGMFAVSLPGYEISDYAINISYAGMFVDAVNNASAVLDFALGLDVESYKFTLLEGNPTAEVLATTAAQIADGTAEFDVLESDRETTRWEVAAEKGLWTVVAVPFGKKGAVADKAVSYNFYFPGVGGGNEEKPQAEISYYFRSIADLTGNAEMENDFPAAYFIGLGIKANGDELRSIKAWVGDAALVEGLEDAYVIEVAGDDFTKYIDNIKANGSVILGPFNLRSGSKAVAIVEIVTLYGDIVYKRIEADMPNATGLELGSYTIAEGEYKVDAEFLGGYEPGQVYFSVDGFEFPGVLDAEKKTVSFDGSIDGYNVAFNGVAFYYNDEKTQVFGYYSYADAEDAEASDLVFSYNDANEFSALNTYFSMRVFDYVEKNFVYAFDEYAFTPAATVAKAVAEEETPAEQSKLAKSAKNMEANITLSNVTAKCEVKAFNGRLELKNKAQFGF
;
A
#
# COMPACT_ATOMS: atom_id res chain seq x y z
N MET A 1 -12.08 7.50 14.49
CA MET A 1 -11.84 6.09 14.12
C MET A 1 -13.09 5.20 14.21
N LYS A 2 -14.31 5.72 14.08
CA LYS A 2 -15.55 4.89 14.06
C LYS A 2 -16.20 4.75 12.68
N ASN A 3 -15.73 5.46 11.66
CA ASN A 3 -16.40 5.54 10.34
C ASN A 3 -15.77 4.67 9.24
N PHE A 4 -14.64 3.98 9.50
CA PHE A 4 -13.94 3.20 8.47
C PHE A 4 -14.53 1.79 8.20
N LYS A 5 -15.32 1.24 9.12
CA LYS A 5 -15.92 -0.11 8.94
C LYS A 5 -17.06 -0.16 7.92
N PHE A 6 -17.63 0.97 7.53
CA PHE A 6 -18.79 1.02 6.62
C PHE A 6 -18.43 0.97 5.13
N ILE A 7 -17.21 1.38 4.75
CA ILE A 7 -16.79 1.46 3.34
C ILE A 7 -16.56 0.07 2.73
N TYR A 8 -16.07 -0.89 3.51
CA TYR A 8 -15.83 -2.26 3.00
C TYR A 8 -17.10 -3.08 2.73
N LEU A 9 -18.23 -2.71 3.31
CA LEU A 9 -19.51 -3.40 3.08
C LEU A 9 -20.17 -3.01 1.76
N PHE A 10 -19.82 -1.86 1.20
CA PHE A 10 -20.44 -1.31 0.00
C PHE A 10 -19.98 -2.01 -1.30
N ILE A 11 -18.75 -2.50 -1.35
CA ILE A 11 -18.13 -3.06 -2.56
C ILE A 11 -18.54 -4.54 -2.77
N ALA A 12 -18.80 -5.27 -1.70
CA ALA A 12 -19.17 -6.68 -1.79
C ALA A 12 -20.59 -6.94 -2.35
N PHE A 13 -21.41 -5.90 -2.56
CA PHE A 13 -22.85 -6.10 -2.78
C PHE A 13 -23.32 -5.87 -4.23
N VAL A 14 -22.55 -5.22 -5.09
CA VAL A 14 -22.95 -5.05 -6.51
C VAL A 14 -22.71 -6.33 -7.32
N GLY A 15 -21.77 -7.18 -6.91
CA GLY A 15 -21.42 -8.42 -7.60
C GLY A 15 -22.36 -9.62 -7.38
N ALA A 16 -23.27 -9.56 -6.41
CA ALA A 16 -24.07 -10.75 -6.02
C ALA A 16 -25.37 -10.92 -6.81
N LEU A 17 -25.70 -10.07 -7.78
CA LEU A 17 -27.03 -10.04 -8.41
C LEU A 17 -27.11 -10.66 -9.83
N THR A 18 -26.05 -11.25 -10.37
CA THR A 18 -26.10 -11.78 -11.75
C THR A 18 -25.83 -13.29 -11.89
N MET A 19 -26.12 -14.11 -10.92
CA MET A 19 -25.92 -15.56 -11.02
C MET A 19 -27.25 -16.33 -11.06
N ALA A 20 -27.99 -16.18 -12.13
CA ALA A 20 -29.01 -17.19 -12.46
C ALA A 20 -29.29 -17.22 -13.96
N SER A 21 -28.36 -17.75 -14.74
CA SER A 21 -28.67 -18.34 -16.03
C SER A 21 -27.79 -19.56 -16.22
N CYS A 22 -28.19 -20.69 -15.65
CA CYS A 22 -27.69 -22.00 -16.05
C CYS A 22 -28.68 -22.58 -17.07
N GLU A 23 -28.32 -22.60 -18.35
CA GLU A 23 -28.92 -23.51 -19.31
C GLU A 23 -28.51 -24.93 -18.92
N HIS A 24 -29.42 -25.66 -18.28
CA HIS A 24 -29.31 -27.13 -18.19
C HIS A 24 -29.75 -27.76 -19.49
N PRO A 25 -29.02 -28.78 -20.01
CA PRO A 25 -29.48 -29.56 -21.13
C PRO A 25 -30.76 -30.31 -20.72
N TYR A 26 -31.73 -30.34 -21.64
CA TYR A 26 -33.04 -30.94 -21.53
C TYR A 26 -33.04 -32.28 -20.78
N ALA A 27 -33.37 -32.26 -19.49
CA ALA A 27 -33.97 -33.40 -18.82
C ALA A 27 -35.46 -33.23 -18.96
N ASP A 28 -36.18 -34.34 -19.15
CA ASP A 28 -37.63 -34.39 -19.34
C ASP A 28 -38.33 -33.45 -18.31
N TYR A 29 -38.94 -32.39 -18.85
CA TYR A 29 -39.63 -31.39 -18.07
C TYR A 29 -40.85 -32.00 -17.41
N THR A 30 -40.75 -32.38 -16.17
CA THR A 30 -41.91 -32.64 -15.33
C THR A 30 -42.45 -31.28 -14.90
N PRO A 31 -43.69 -30.89 -15.31
CA PRO A 31 -44.26 -29.62 -14.84
C PRO A 31 -44.19 -29.58 -13.30
N GLY A 32 -43.61 -28.51 -12.74
CA GLY A 32 -43.58 -28.31 -11.30
C GLY A 32 -45.02 -28.32 -10.73
N ALA A 33 -45.17 -28.70 -9.48
CA ALA A 33 -46.45 -28.67 -8.79
C ALA A 33 -47.02 -27.24 -8.85
N GLN A 34 -48.26 -27.08 -9.31
CA GLN A 34 -48.93 -25.77 -9.30
C GLN A 34 -49.00 -25.24 -7.87
N ASP A 35 -48.91 -23.91 -7.70
CA ASP A 35 -49.21 -23.26 -6.43
C ASP A 35 -50.70 -23.52 -6.08
N GLU A 36 -50.92 -24.22 -4.99
CA GLU A 36 -52.27 -24.52 -4.49
C GLU A 36 -52.88 -23.33 -3.72
N THR A 37 -52.02 -22.33 -3.42
CA THR A 37 -52.38 -21.09 -2.75
C THR A 37 -52.38 -19.92 -3.74
N MET A 38 -52.46 -18.70 -3.27
CA MET A 38 -52.38 -17.51 -4.09
C MET A 38 -51.04 -17.41 -4.85
N GLY A 39 -49.94 -17.93 -4.27
CA GLY A 39 -48.64 -17.95 -4.90
C GLY A 39 -48.03 -16.56 -5.04
N VAL A 40 -47.95 -15.77 -3.93
CA VAL A 40 -47.42 -14.41 -3.97
C VAL A 40 -45.90 -14.40 -3.96
N TYR A 41 -45.29 -13.43 -4.67
CA TYR A 41 -43.85 -13.27 -4.78
C TYR A 41 -43.45 -11.88 -5.27
N PHE A 42 -42.17 -11.55 -5.15
CA PHE A 42 -41.55 -10.38 -5.77
C PHE A 42 -40.98 -10.74 -7.14
N PRO A 43 -41.46 -10.12 -8.23
CA PRO A 43 -40.98 -10.40 -9.59
C PRO A 43 -39.57 -9.82 -9.87
N SER A 44 -39.14 -8.85 -9.08
CA SER A 44 -37.78 -8.27 -9.16
C SER A 44 -37.21 -8.12 -7.76
N THR A 45 -35.87 -8.26 -7.66
CA THR A 45 -35.08 -8.02 -6.43
C THR A 45 -34.00 -6.95 -6.69
N GLU A 46 -34.15 -6.17 -7.74
CA GLU A 46 -33.23 -5.10 -8.10
C GLU A 46 -33.13 -4.04 -7.00
N ALA A 47 -32.00 -3.34 -6.95
CA ALA A 47 -31.78 -2.24 -6.02
C ALA A 47 -32.73 -1.06 -6.36
N LEU A 48 -33.28 -0.47 -5.30
CA LEU A 48 -34.21 0.66 -5.42
C LEU A 48 -33.39 1.98 -5.40
N VAL A 49 -33.18 2.55 -6.57
CA VAL A 49 -32.46 3.81 -6.74
C VAL A 49 -33.47 4.96 -6.70
N VAL A 50 -33.28 5.87 -5.75
CA VAL A 50 -34.16 7.04 -5.52
C VAL A 50 -33.36 8.33 -5.56
N LYS A 51 -34.06 9.48 -5.57
CA LYS A 51 -33.48 10.82 -5.50
C LYS A 51 -33.76 11.47 -4.16
N ALA A 52 -33.04 12.54 -3.84
CA ALA A 52 -33.23 13.29 -2.59
C ALA A 52 -34.60 13.96 -2.49
N GLU A 53 -35.24 14.26 -3.62
CA GLU A 53 -36.60 14.84 -3.70
C GLU A 53 -37.72 13.79 -3.66
N ASP A 54 -37.40 12.48 -3.76
CA ASP A 54 -38.42 11.44 -3.76
C ASP A 54 -38.95 11.21 -2.33
N THR A 55 -40.22 10.90 -2.25
CA THR A 55 -40.93 10.62 -1.00
C THR A 55 -41.42 9.17 -0.91
N SER A 56 -41.30 8.41 -1.98
CA SER A 56 -41.67 7.01 -2.04
C SER A 56 -41.02 6.27 -3.20
N VAL A 57 -41.00 4.96 -3.12
CA VAL A 57 -40.65 4.06 -4.21
C VAL A 57 -41.62 2.89 -4.25
N ASP A 58 -41.94 2.42 -5.44
CA ASP A 58 -42.88 1.34 -5.68
C ASP A 58 -42.16 0.02 -5.92
N ILE A 59 -42.56 -1.03 -5.22
CA ILE A 59 -42.08 -2.39 -5.36
C ILE A 59 -43.23 -3.24 -5.96
N ALA A 60 -42.96 -3.88 -7.09
CA ALA A 60 -43.93 -4.79 -7.70
C ALA A 60 -44.10 -6.05 -6.85
N VAL A 61 -45.34 -6.46 -6.63
CA VAL A 61 -45.71 -7.73 -6.00
C VAL A 61 -46.61 -8.49 -6.98
N ALA A 62 -46.30 -9.74 -7.20
CA ALA A 62 -47.05 -10.58 -8.15
C ALA A 62 -47.69 -11.78 -7.45
N ARG A 63 -48.69 -12.37 -8.09
CA ARG A 63 -49.34 -13.62 -7.67
C ARG A 63 -49.67 -14.54 -8.82
N VAL A 64 -49.66 -15.84 -8.57
CA VAL A 64 -49.96 -16.86 -9.56
C VAL A 64 -51.47 -17.00 -9.76
N ASN A 65 -52.24 -17.12 -8.67
CA ASN A 65 -53.69 -17.30 -8.70
C ASN A 65 -54.41 -15.97 -8.44
N ALA A 66 -55.13 -15.45 -9.43
CA ALA A 66 -55.69 -14.11 -9.45
C ALA A 66 -57.24 -14.07 -9.48
N GLU A 67 -57.94 -15.19 -9.27
CA GLU A 67 -59.39 -15.29 -9.46
C GLU A 67 -60.19 -14.34 -8.60
N GLU A 68 -59.79 -14.17 -7.32
CA GLU A 68 -60.49 -13.32 -6.36
C GLU A 68 -59.66 -12.12 -5.95
N ALA A 69 -60.33 -11.06 -5.48
CA ALA A 69 -59.68 -9.95 -4.81
C ALA A 69 -59.03 -10.41 -3.49
N ALA A 70 -57.87 -9.93 -3.15
CA ALA A 70 -57.16 -10.40 -1.97
C ALA A 70 -56.32 -9.28 -1.31
N GLU A 71 -56.12 -9.42 -0.01
CA GLU A 71 -55.21 -8.62 0.77
C GLU A 71 -54.11 -9.51 1.35
N VAL A 72 -52.84 -9.19 1.01
CA VAL A 72 -51.66 -9.96 1.42
C VAL A 72 -50.93 -9.22 2.50
N LYS A 73 -50.67 -9.89 3.62
CA LYS A 73 -49.91 -9.30 4.73
C LYS A 73 -48.45 -9.11 4.36
N VAL A 74 -47.90 -7.97 4.77
CA VAL A 74 -46.51 -7.61 4.60
C VAL A 74 -45.87 -7.40 5.97
N ARG A 75 -44.66 -7.93 6.15
CA ARG A 75 -43.77 -7.61 7.28
C ARG A 75 -42.59 -6.86 6.79
N PHE A 76 -42.16 -5.88 7.55
CA PHE A 76 -41.01 -5.06 7.26
C PHE A 76 -40.05 -5.00 8.44
N GLN A 77 -38.75 -5.03 8.12
CA GLN A 77 -37.69 -4.78 9.08
C GLN A 77 -36.51 -4.12 8.34
N GLU A 78 -36.00 -3.05 8.92
CA GLU A 78 -34.73 -2.46 8.47
C GLU A 78 -33.58 -3.34 8.98
N VAL A 79 -32.68 -3.77 8.06
CA VAL A 79 -31.54 -4.63 8.39
C VAL A 79 -30.33 -3.73 8.67
N VAL A 80 -29.92 -3.68 9.91
CA VAL A 80 -28.77 -2.88 10.38
C VAL A 80 -27.68 -3.79 10.93
N ALA A 81 -26.47 -3.22 11.15
CA ALA A 81 -25.38 -3.94 11.80
C ALA A 81 -25.74 -4.27 13.27
N GLU A 82 -25.07 -5.27 13.86
CA GLU A 82 -25.38 -5.84 15.17
C GLU A 82 -25.49 -4.80 16.32
N ASP A 83 -24.67 -3.73 16.22
CA ASP A 83 -24.61 -2.64 17.22
C ASP A 83 -25.32 -1.35 16.77
N ALA A 84 -26.10 -1.37 15.68
CA ALA A 84 -26.78 -0.19 15.13
C ALA A 84 -28.29 -0.26 15.30
N GLU A 85 -28.91 0.85 15.63
CA GLU A 85 -30.36 0.98 15.68
C GLU A 85 -30.94 1.29 14.28
N PRO A 86 -32.15 0.76 13.96
CA PRO A 86 -32.86 1.13 12.74
C PRO A 86 -33.05 2.65 12.62
N THR A 87 -32.92 3.18 11.40
CA THR A 87 -33.03 4.62 11.19
C THR A 87 -34.44 5.15 11.43
N GLY A 88 -35.43 4.32 11.18
CA GLY A 88 -36.85 4.71 11.25
C GLY A 88 -37.30 5.62 10.09
N PHE A 89 -36.50 5.74 9.03
CA PHE A 89 -36.81 6.60 7.87
C PHE A 89 -37.92 6.03 6.99
N PHE A 90 -38.14 4.71 7.03
CA PHE A 90 -38.99 4.00 6.07
C PHE A 90 -40.34 3.60 6.69
N THR A 91 -41.40 3.82 5.93
CA THR A 91 -42.74 3.33 6.24
C THR A 91 -43.22 2.38 5.15
N VAL A 92 -43.48 1.13 5.50
CA VAL A 92 -43.98 0.09 4.60
C VAL A 92 -45.40 -0.29 5.03
N PRO A 93 -46.40 -0.31 4.13
CA PRO A 93 -47.73 -0.80 4.44
C PRO A 93 -47.73 -2.22 4.98
N SER A 94 -48.55 -2.51 5.93
CA SER A 94 -48.69 -3.87 6.52
C SER A 94 -49.43 -4.84 5.61
N THR A 95 -50.02 -4.36 4.51
CA THR A 95 -50.75 -5.17 3.52
C THR A 95 -50.56 -4.59 2.10
N VAL A 96 -50.65 -5.47 1.09
CA VAL A 96 -50.80 -5.11 -0.31
C VAL A 96 -52.06 -5.76 -0.87
N SER A 97 -52.86 -4.99 -1.63
CA SER A 97 -54.16 -5.44 -2.13
C SER A 97 -54.11 -5.76 -3.62
N PHE A 98 -54.78 -6.82 -4.01
CA PHE A 98 -54.99 -7.25 -5.41
C PHE A 98 -56.46 -7.19 -5.75
N GLU A 99 -56.81 -6.52 -6.86
CA GLU A 99 -58.11 -6.61 -7.45
C GLU A 99 -58.39 -8.00 -8.02
N ALA A 100 -59.65 -8.42 -8.14
CA ALA A 100 -60.00 -9.67 -8.78
C ALA A 100 -59.52 -9.72 -10.25
N GLY A 101 -58.81 -10.73 -10.62
CA GLY A 101 -58.18 -10.87 -11.94
C GLY A 101 -56.80 -10.23 -12.09
N ALA A 102 -56.36 -9.41 -11.14
CA ALA A 102 -55.03 -8.78 -11.19
C ALA A 102 -53.94 -9.76 -10.76
N THR A 103 -52.95 -9.95 -11.58
CA THR A 103 -51.75 -10.78 -11.29
C THR A 103 -50.63 -9.98 -10.64
N GLU A 104 -50.68 -8.65 -10.69
CA GLU A 104 -49.68 -7.76 -10.12
C GLU A 104 -50.34 -6.68 -9.28
N SER A 105 -49.62 -6.19 -8.31
CA SER A 105 -49.96 -5.07 -7.43
C SER A 105 -48.69 -4.33 -7.03
N THR A 106 -48.86 -3.18 -6.36
CA THR A 106 -47.76 -2.32 -5.96
C THR A 106 -47.73 -2.18 -4.45
N LEU A 107 -46.55 -2.36 -3.87
CA LEU A 107 -46.23 -2.04 -2.50
C LEU A 107 -45.41 -0.72 -2.49
N THR A 108 -45.99 0.35 -2.00
CA THR A 108 -45.32 1.67 -1.96
C THR A 108 -44.58 1.81 -0.62
N VAL A 109 -43.29 1.92 -0.66
CA VAL A 109 -42.44 2.26 0.49
C VAL A 109 -42.29 3.78 0.55
N SER A 110 -42.72 4.39 1.64
CA SER A 110 -42.65 5.86 1.85
C SER A 110 -41.44 6.22 2.72
N PHE A 111 -40.80 7.34 2.41
CA PHE A 111 -39.65 7.90 3.13
C PHE A 111 -39.52 9.40 2.87
N ASP A 112 -38.61 10.07 3.56
CA ASP A 112 -38.18 11.44 3.24
C ASP A 112 -36.77 11.36 2.63
N GLY A 113 -36.65 11.51 1.32
CA GLY A 113 -35.37 11.40 0.61
C GLY A 113 -34.32 12.39 1.10
N SER A 114 -34.73 13.52 1.68
CA SER A 114 -33.80 14.51 2.25
C SER A 114 -33.08 14.02 3.51
N GLN A 115 -33.55 12.96 4.15
CA GLN A 115 -32.92 12.29 5.30
C GLN A 115 -31.95 11.18 4.87
N LEU A 116 -32.03 10.74 3.63
CA LEU A 116 -31.17 9.70 3.10
C LEU A 116 -29.82 10.31 2.70
N THR A 117 -28.74 9.66 3.11
CA THR A 117 -27.40 10.07 2.74
C THR A 117 -27.03 9.50 1.35
N PRO A 118 -26.66 10.33 0.36
CA PRO A 118 -26.20 9.86 -0.94
C PRO A 118 -25.03 8.86 -0.78
N GLY A 119 -25.05 7.78 -1.57
CA GLY A 119 -24.06 6.71 -1.51
C GLY A 119 -24.27 5.69 -0.38
N VAL A 120 -25.16 5.94 0.57
CA VAL A 120 -25.50 4.97 1.62
C VAL A 120 -26.61 4.05 1.12
N GLN A 121 -26.42 2.74 1.30
CA GLN A 121 -27.43 1.73 1.01
C GLN A 121 -28.19 1.33 2.28
N TYR A 122 -29.49 1.56 2.27
CA TYR A 122 -30.40 1.12 3.32
C TYR A 122 -30.96 -0.24 2.94
N ARG A 123 -30.93 -1.20 3.84
CA ARG A 123 -31.35 -2.57 3.58
C ARG A 123 -32.72 -2.80 4.19
N LEU A 124 -33.69 -3.08 3.34
CA LEU A 124 -35.10 -3.22 3.71
C LEU A 124 -35.54 -4.68 3.54
N ASN A 125 -35.60 -5.47 4.62
CA ASN A 125 -36.17 -6.80 4.57
C ASN A 125 -37.70 -6.70 4.52
N ILE A 126 -38.29 -7.15 3.41
CA ILE A 126 -39.71 -7.16 3.17
C ILE A 126 -40.16 -8.59 2.94
N GLN A 127 -41.09 -9.05 3.76
CA GLN A 127 -41.60 -10.41 3.72
C GLN A 127 -43.11 -10.41 3.49
N LEU A 128 -43.54 -11.10 2.44
CA LEU A 128 -44.94 -11.39 2.17
C LEU A 128 -45.45 -12.57 3.05
N ASP A 129 -46.76 -12.72 3.15
CA ASP A 129 -47.37 -13.81 3.91
C ASP A 129 -46.90 -15.19 3.42
N GLN A 130 -46.07 -15.85 4.19
CA GLN A 130 -45.43 -17.13 3.84
C GLN A 130 -46.43 -18.27 3.68
N SER A 131 -47.64 -18.14 4.24
CA SER A 131 -48.67 -19.18 4.14
C SER A 131 -49.31 -19.28 2.72
N ILE A 132 -49.14 -18.20 1.93
CA ILE A 132 -49.69 -18.10 0.58
C ILE A 132 -48.58 -17.74 -0.45
N ALA A 133 -47.30 -17.86 -0.04
CA ALA A 133 -46.17 -17.58 -0.88
C ALA A 133 -46.05 -18.55 -2.05
N SER A 134 -45.48 -18.09 -3.17
CA SER A 134 -45.17 -18.95 -4.32
C SER A 134 -44.05 -19.95 -3.94
N LYS A 135 -44.17 -21.16 -4.45
CA LYS A 135 -43.13 -22.19 -4.32
C LYS A 135 -41.90 -21.91 -5.18
N TYR A 136 -42.02 -21.03 -6.16
CA TYR A 136 -41.00 -20.76 -7.18
C TYR A 136 -40.53 -19.30 -7.22
N GLY A 137 -41.21 -18.40 -6.51
CA GLY A 137 -40.86 -16.99 -6.42
C GLY A 137 -40.33 -16.61 -5.03
N LEU A 138 -39.56 -15.53 -4.94
CA LEU A 138 -39.06 -15.00 -3.68
C LEU A 138 -40.14 -14.19 -2.97
N SER A 139 -40.46 -14.55 -1.75
CA SER A 139 -41.47 -13.86 -0.90
C SER A 139 -40.87 -13.24 0.37
N ASP A 140 -39.59 -13.40 0.58
CA ASP A 140 -38.79 -12.81 1.64
C ASP A 140 -37.51 -12.25 0.99
N VAL A 141 -37.39 -10.92 0.90
CA VAL A 141 -36.35 -10.24 0.13
C VAL A 141 -35.78 -9.07 0.90
N VAL A 142 -34.47 -8.94 0.88
CA VAL A 142 -33.78 -7.72 1.34
C VAL A 142 -33.53 -6.83 0.14
N PHE A 143 -34.35 -5.78 0.01
CA PHE A 143 -34.14 -4.74 -0.98
C PHE A 143 -33.08 -3.74 -0.51
N ASN A 144 -32.18 -3.35 -1.37
CA ASN A 144 -31.25 -2.26 -1.13
C ASN A 144 -31.83 -0.96 -1.71
N LEU A 145 -32.01 0.07 -0.87
CA LEU A 145 -32.50 1.36 -1.26
C LEU A 145 -31.45 2.43 -0.99
N GLY A 146 -31.22 3.30 -1.93
CA GLY A 146 -30.28 4.39 -1.74
C GLY A 146 -30.38 5.48 -2.82
N ILE A 147 -29.85 6.65 -2.49
CA ILE A 147 -29.67 7.73 -3.45
C ILE A 147 -28.38 7.45 -4.20
N ALA A 148 -28.45 7.40 -5.54
CA ALA A 148 -27.26 7.32 -6.36
C ALA A 148 -26.38 8.55 -6.13
N GLU A 149 -25.08 8.34 -6.02
CA GLU A 149 -24.13 9.45 -5.99
C GLU A 149 -24.21 10.23 -7.32
N PRO A 150 -24.39 11.56 -7.26
CA PRO A 150 -24.50 12.36 -8.47
C PRO A 150 -23.12 12.61 -9.09
N TRP A 151 -22.90 12.12 -10.29
CA TRP A 151 -21.68 12.28 -11.07
C TRP A 151 -21.93 13.10 -12.31
N ILE A 152 -21.12 14.14 -12.53
CA ILE A 152 -21.20 15.04 -13.68
C ILE A 152 -20.06 14.75 -14.64
N THR A 153 -20.36 14.51 -15.91
CA THR A 153 -19.35 14.39 -16.95
C THR A 153 -18.59 15.70 -17.08
N LEU A 154 -17.27 15.62 -16.96
CA LEU A 154 -16.41 16.78 -17.10
C LEU A 154 -16.27 17.22 -18.56
N GLU A 155 -16.17 18.53 -18.75
CA GLU A 155 -15.82 19.15 -20.00
C GLU A 155 -14.54 19.96 -19.84
N GLY A 156 -13.69 19.92 -20.86
CA GLY A 156 -12.45 20.68 -20.91
C GLY A 156 -12.70 22.18 -21.15
N PRO A 157 -11.63 22.99 -21.11
CA PRO A 157 -11.73 24.45 -21.23
C PRO A 157 -12.38 24.95 -22.53
N ASN A 158 -12.32 24.17 -23.62
CA ASN A 158 -12.91 24.51 -24.91
C ASN A 158 -14.11 23.61 -25.27
N GLY A 159 -14.68 22.91 -24.28
CA GLY A 159 -15.80 22.00 -24.46
C GLY A 159 -15.41 20.58 -24.91
N GLU A 160 -14.15 20.19 -24.74
CA GLU A 160 -13.72 18.82 -24.94
C GLU A 160 -14.41 17.89 -23.94
N LYS A 161 -14.89 16.73 -24.43
CA LYS A 161 -15.62 15.75 -23.58
C LYS A 161 -14.80 14.49 -23.31
N THR A 162 -13.64 14.38 -23.94
CA THR A 162 -12.77 13.21 -23.87
C THR A 162 -11.52 13.57 -23.11
N GLY A 163 -11.24 12.86 -22.03
CA GLY A 163 -9.94 12.76 -21.40
C GLY A 163 -9.20 11.54 -21.92
N PHE A 164 -8.06 11.23 -21.33
CA PHE A 164 -7.26 10.09 -21.71
C PHE A 164 -6.81 9.33 -20.47
N TYR A 165 -6.57 8.03 -20.60
CA TYR A 165 -5.78 7.32 -19.61
C TYR A 165 -4.66 6.55 -20.29
N ARG A 166 -3.54 6.43 -19.57
CA ARG A 166 -2.38 5.63 -19.96
C ARG A 166 -2.43 4.33 -19.19
N ASP A 167 -2.61 3.21 -19.91
CA ASP A 167 -2.72 1.89 -19.30
C ASP A 167 -1.36 1.34 -18.87
N ASP A 168 -1.26 0.88 -17.64
CA ASP A 168 -0.11 0.12 -17.11
C ASP A 168 -0.61 -1.15 -16.36
N PHE A 169 -1.82 -1.57 -16.64
CA PHE A 169 -2.45 -2.74 -16.04
C PHE A 169 -2.86 -3.80 -17.06
N MET A 170 -3.86 -3.52 -17.89
CA MET A 170 -4.46 -4.53 -18.77
C MET A 170 -3.48 -4.97 -19.85
N GLY A 171 -2.80 -4.05 -20.50
CA GLY A 171 -1.76 -4.36 -21.49
C GLY A 171 -0.69 -5.29 -20.89
N PRO A 172 0.03 -4.89 -19.82
CA PRO A 172 1.04 -5.72 -19.18
C PRO A 172 0.53 -7.05 -18.64
N LEU A 173 -0.70 -7.11 -18.12
CA LEU A 173 -1.31 -8.34 -17.61
C LEU A 173 -1.36 -9.45 -18.69
N TYR A 174 -1.57 -9.06 -19.96
CA TYR A 174 -1.61 -9.96 -21.10
C TYR A 174 -0.34 -9.89 -21.98
N SER A 175 0.80 -9.49 -21.42
CA SER A 175 2.10 -9.38 -22.12
C SER A 175 2.09 -8.37 -23.27
N GLY A 176 1.17 -7.43 -23.25
CA GLY A 176 1.11 -6.29 -24.14
C GLY A 176 1.99 -5.12 -23.64
N PRO A 177 2.02 -4.00 -24.38
CA PRO A 177 2.83 -2.84 -23.99
C PRO A 177 2.23 -2.10 -22.79
N SER A 178 3.11 -1.60 -21.90
CA SER A 178 2.75 -0.54 -20.95
C SER A 178 2.65 0.81 -21.65
N GLY A 179 1.83 1.70 -21.11
CA GLY A 179 1.78 3.09 -21.56
C GLY A 179 0.91 3.34 -22.77
N THR A 180 0.06 2.40 -23.16
CA THR A 180 -0.95 2.62 -24.22
C THR A 180 -1.94 3.69 -23.76
N ILE A 181 -2.12 4.75 -24.57
CA ILE A 181 -3.07 5.84 -24.28
C ILE A 181 -4.41 5.53 -24.93
N VAL A 182 -5.47 5.66 -24.15
CA VAL A 182 -6.85 5.36 -24.52
C VAL A 182 -7.76 6.53 -24.19
N ASP A 183 -8.74 6.79 -25.06
CA ASP A 183 -9.81 7.76 -24.82
C ASP A 183 -10.61 7.39 -23.57
N ALA A 184 -10.98 8.38 -22.77
CA ALA A 184 -11.68 8.18 -21.53
C ALA A 184 -12.82 9.18 -21.28
N THR A 185 -13.85 8.71 -20.60
CA THR A 185 -14.87 9.57 -20.00
C THR A 185 -14.52 9.78 -18.53
N ILE A 186 -14.39 11.05 -18.13
CA ILE A 186 -14.12 11.42 -16.75
C ILE A 186 -15.35 12.12 -16.17
N VAL A 187 -15.76 11.69 -14.99
CA VAL A 187 -16.84 12.32 -14.23
C VAL A 187 -16.29 12.83 -12.89
N GLN A 188 -16.90 13.88 -12.37
CA GLN A 188 -16.60 14.45 -11.05
C GLN A 188 -17.85 14.38 -10.19
N HIS A 189 -17.69 14.10 -8.91
CA HIS A 189 -18.83 14.12 -7.98
C HIS A 189 -19.44 15.51 -7.87
N GLU A 190 -20.78 15.61 -7.90
CA GLU A 190 -21.47 16.90 -7.97
C GLU A 190 -21.20 17.80 -6.75
N PHE A 191 -21.17 17.21 -5.56
CA PHE A 191 -21.03 17.96 -4.30
C PHE A 191 -19.62 17.85 -3.70
N ASP A 192 -18.89 16.77 -3.95
CA ASP A 192 -17.51 16.58 -3.49
C ASP A 192 -16.55 16.70 -4.68
N LYS A 193 -16.02 17.91 -4.89
CA LYS A 193 -15.16 18.22 -6.02
C LYS A 193 -13.76 17.56 -5.93
N THR A 194 -13.46 16.88 -4.85
CA THR A 194 -12.22 16.12 -4.68
C THR A 194 -12.31 14.70 -5.22
N ARG A 195 -13.52 14.23 -5.60
CA ARG A 195 -13.77 12.87 -6.09
C ARG A 195 -14.03 12.86 -7.60
N TYR A 196 -13.30 11.99 -8.30
CA TYR A 196 -13.37 11.80 -9.75
C TYR A 196 -13.49 10.32 -10.08
N ARG A 197 -14.09 10.01 -11.25
CA ARG A 197 -14.11 8.64 -11.79
C ARG A 197 -13.68 8.62 -13.25
N LEU A 198 -12.83 7.67 -13.58
CA LEU A 198 -12.55 7.20 -14.92
C LEU A 198 -13.58 6.09 -15.22
N VAL A 199 -14.47 6.32 -16.17
CA VAL A 199 -15.61 5.46 -16.47
C VAL A 199 -15.23 4.42 -17.52
N GLU A 200 -15.54 3.16 -17.26
CA GLU A 200 -15.33 2.00 -18.16
C GLU A 200 -13.93 1.90 -18.79
N PRO A 201 -12.84 2.06 -18.02
CA PRO A 201 -11.50 1.99 -18.61
C PRO A 201 -11.22 0.63 -19.27
N TYR A 202 -11.80 -0.44 -18.72
CA TYR A 202 -11.61 -1.82 -19.16
C TYR A 202 -12.92 -2.46 -19.64
N GLY A 203 -13.77 -1.70 -20.31
CA GLY A 203 -14.99 -2.17 -20.94
C GLY A 203 -14.77 -2.85 -22.31
N GLU A 204 -15.86 -3.32 -22.91
CA GLU A 204 -15.86 -4.04 -24.22
C GLU A 204 -15.16 -3.27 -25.34
N LYS A 205 -15.17 -1.92 -25.29
CA LYS A 205 -14.52 -1.07 -26.30
C LYS A 205 -12.99 -1.06 -26.12
N ASN A 206 -12.50 -0.96 -24.90
CA ASN A 206 -11.12 -0.65 -24.61
C ASN A 206 -10.23 -1.89 -24.48
N VAL A 207 -10.77 -2.99 -23.90
CA VAL A 207 -10.02 -4.24 -23.72
C VAL A 207 -9.48 -4.79 -25.06
N PRO A 208 -10.25 -4.91 -26.14
CA PRO A 208 -9.71 -5.38 -27.43
C PRO A 208 -8.60 -4.49 -27.99
N TYR A 209 -8.68 -3.19 -27.74
CA TYR A 209 -7.64 -2.23 -28.16
C TYR A 209 -6.34 -2.42 -27.37
N LEU A 210 -6.44 -2.68 -26.06
CA LEU A 210 -5.30 -2.83 -25.18
C LEU A 210 -4.55 -4.16 -25.37
N ILE A 211 -5.27 -5.26 -25.61
CA ILE A 211 -4.68 -6.62 -25.62
C ILE A 211 -4.93 -7.41 -26.92
N GLY A 212 -5.53 -6.78 -27.93
CA GLY A 212 -5.73 -7.41 -29.25
C GLY A 212 -6.93 -8.34 -29.35
N GLY A 213 -7.78 -8.42 -28.34
CA GLY A 213 -9.00 -9.25 -28.30
C GLY A 213 -9.64 -9.24 -26.93
N VAL A 214 -10.73 -9.98 -26.77
CA VAL A 214 -11.37 -10.24 -25.47
C VAL A 214 -11.07 -11.68 -25.08
N PRO A 215 -10.50 -11.93 -23.86
CA PRO A 215 -10.34 -13.30 -23.36
C PRO A 215 -11.67 -14.04 -23.29
N GLU A 216 -11.67 -15.34 -23.63
CA GLU A 216 -12.90 -16.16 -23.67
C GLU A 216 -13.61 -16.27 -22.32
N ASP A 217 -12.85 -16.16 -21.23
CA ASP A 217 -13.30 -16.24 -19.84
C ASP A 217 -13.59 -14.88 -19.21
N MET A 218 -13.43 -13.77 -19.97
CA MET A 218 -13.77 -12.42 -19.51
C MET A 218 -15.23 -12.10 -19.84
N THR A 219 -15.96 -11.62 -18.86
CA THR A 219 -17.34 -11.17 -19.01
C THR A 219 -17.51 -9.75 -18.50
N PHE A 220 -18.12 -8.88 -19.32
CA PHE A 220 -18.49 -7.52 -18.94
C PHE A 220 -19.93 -7.52 -18.43
N THR A 221 -20.17 -6.93 -17.24
CA THR A 221 -21.47 -6.98 -16.57
C THR A 221 -22.17 -5.63 -16.51
N THR A 222 -21.48 -4.59 -16.02
CA THR A 222 -22.01 -3.21 -15.93
C THR A 222 -20.84 -2.25 -16.09
N PRO A 223 -21.10 -0.93 -16.32
CA PRO A 223 -20.03 0.05 -16.37
C PRO A 223 -19.19 0.05 -15.10
N GLY A 224 -17.95 -0.40 -15.20
CA GLY A 224 -16.98 -0.28 -14.12
C GLY A 224 -16.36 1.11 -14.08
N TYR A 225 -15.55 1.39 -13.07
CA TYR A 225 -14.86 2.67 -12.96
C TYR A 225 -13.58 2.53 -12.13
N VAL A 226 -12.71 3.53 -12.24
CA VAL A 226 -11.63 3.77 -11.28
C VAL A 226 -11.91 5.12 -10.64
N GLU A 227 -12.05 5.15 -9.31
CA GLU A 227 -12.29 6.37 -8.55
C GLU A 227 -10.98 6.96 -8.05
N PHE A 228 -10.88 8.28 -8.01
CA PHE A 228 -9.73 9.03 -7.51
C PHE A 228 -10.21 9.99 -6.42
N TRP A 229 -9.56 9.96 -5.27
CA TRP A 229 -9.72 10.92 -4.18
C TRP A 229 -8.51 11.85 -4.15
N VAL A 230 -8.73 13.14 -4.34
CA VAL A 230 -7.69 14.16 -4.32
C VAL A 230 -7.68 14.83 -2.95
N TYR A 231 -6.53 14.78 -2.28
CA TYR A 231 -6.35 15.42 -0.98
C TYR A 231 -5.89 16.88 -1.12
N GLU A 232 -5.93 17.65 -0.02
CA GLU A 232 -5.58 19.07 0.00
C GLU A 232 -4.17 19.39 -0.49
N ASP A 233 -3.23 18.42 -0.35
CA ASP A 233 -1.85 18.52 -0.82
C ASP A 233 -1.68 18.06 -2.27
N ASN A 234 -2.76 17.82 -2.99
CA ASN A 234 -2.82 17.26 -4.35
C ASN A 234 -2.30 15.81 -4.46
N THR A 235 -2.10 15.10 -3.36
CA THR A 235 -1.92 13.66 -3.45
C THR A 235 -3.22 12.96 -3.83
N VAL A 236 -3.11 11.76 -4.43
CA VAL A 236 -4.26 11.04 -4.98
C VAL A 236 -4.28 9.60 -4.50
N GLU A 237 -5.42 9.17 -4.01
CA GLU A 237 -5.71 7.78 -3.69
C GLU A 237 -6.70 7.18 -4.68
N ILE A 238 -6.52 5.91 -5.03
CA ILE A 238 -7.52 5.07 -5.68
C ILE A 238 -8.14 4.19 -4.59
N PRO A 239 -9.38 4.49 -4.13
CA PRO A 239 -10.12 3.57 -3.28
C PRO A 239 -10.43 2.30 -4.07
N SER A 240 -10.70 1.18 -3.39
CA SER A 240 -11.04 -0.07 -4.08
C SER A 240 -12.19 0.14 -5.05
N SER A 241 -11.89 0.10 -6.33
CA SER A 241 -12.78 0.47 -7.43
C SER A 241 -13.06 -0.73 -8.32
N TRP A 242 -14.33 -1.09 -8.51
CA TRP A 242 -14.73 -2.21 -9.35
C TRP A 242 -14.60 -1.89 -10.84
N LEU A 243 -13.93 -2.78 -11.60
CA LEU A 243 -13.57 -2.52 -12.99
C LEU A 243 -14.65 -2.90 -14.01
N GLY A 244 -15.76 -3.53 -13.59
CA GLY A 244 -16.89 -3.86 -14.45
C GLY A 244 -16.73 -5.11 -15.30
N PHE A 245 -15.75 -5.96 -15.01
CA PHE A 245 -15.57 -7.25 -15.65
C PHE A 245 -15.24 -8.35 -14.64
N THR A 246 -15.51 -9.59 -15.05
CA THR A 246 -15.08 -10.80 -14.33
C THR A 246 -14.11 -11.60 -15.18
N LEU A 247 -13.20 -12.33 -14.53
CA LEU A 247 -12.20 -13.19 -15.16
C LEU A 247 -11.85 -14.34 -14.22
N ASP A 248 -11.64 -15.56 -14.76
CA ASP A 248 -11.11 -16.67 -13.97
C ASP A 248 -9.58 -16.58 -13.85
N VAL A 249 -9.10 -16.35 -12.63
CA VAL A 249 -7.67 -16.31 -12.29
C VAL A 249 -7.14 -17.65 -11.77
N GLY A 250 -7.70 -18.76 -12.25
CA GLY A 250 -7.33 -20.11 -11.81
C GLY A 250 -8.12 -20.60 -10.60
N THR A 251 -9.23 -19.95 -10.28
CA THR A 251 -10.15 -20.33 -9.21
C THR A 251 -11.21 -21.33 -9.68
N GLY A 252 -11.34 -21.52 -10.98
CA GLY A 252 -12.38 -22.33 -11.62
C GLY A 252 -13.74 -21.64 -11.70
N LYS A 253 -13.81 -20.34 -11.39
CA LYS A 253 -14.98 -19.48 -11.52
C LYS A 253 -14.58 -18.05 -11.86
N PRO A 254 -15.42 -17.29 -12.58
CA PRO A 254 -15.18 -15.86 -12.80
C PRO A 254 -15.24 -15.08 -11.48
N GLU A 255 -14.27 -14.18 -11.28
CA GLU A 255 -14.17 -13.30 -10.11
C GLU A 255 -14.21 -11.84 -10.54
N ASP A 256 -14.82 -10.96 -9.73
CA ASP A 256 -14.82 -9.52 -9.95
C ASP A 256 -13.42 -8.91 -9.73
N PHE A 257 -13.02 -7.99 -10.60
CA PHE A 257 -11.75 -7.31 -10.51
C PHE A 257 -11.90 -5.88 -9.97
N TYR A 258 -11.00 -5.54 -9.06
CA TYR A 258 -10.91 -4.22 -8.43
C TYR A 258 -9.51 -3.64 -8.62
N LEU A 259 -9.43 -2.30 -8.66
CA LEU A 259 -8.18 -1.54 -8.59
C LEU A 259 -8.15 -0.71 -7.31
N ALA A 260 -7.00 -0.67 -6.65
CA ALA A 260 -6.82 0.11 -5.42
C ALA A 260 -5.37 0.59 -5.28
N THR A 261 -5.18 1.67 -4.53
CA THR A 261 -3.87 2.10 -4.06
C THR A 261 -3.26 1.04 -3.14
N VAL A 262 -1.97 0.76 -3.30
CA VAL A 262 -1.22 -0.15 -2.42
C VAL A 262 -0.92 0.56 -1.10
N TYR A 263 -1.12 -0.14 0.01
CA TYR A 263 -0.74 0.31 1.34
C TYR A 263 0.50 -0.48 1.81
N LYS A 264 1.59 0.23 2.11
CA LYS A 264 2.79 -0.37 2.72
C LYS A 264 2.51 -0.78 4.18
N ALA A 265 1.63 -0.04 4.86
CA ALA A 265 1.08 -0.32 6.18
C ALA A 265 -0.36 0.21 6.22
N ALA A 266 -1.14 -0.11 7.25
CA ALA A 266 -2.57 0.21 7.33
C ALA A 266 -2.93 1.72 7.14
N ASP A 267 -1.97 2.61 7.36
CA ASP A 267 -2.09 4.06 7.28
C ASP A 267 -1.08 4.71 6.32
N GLN A 268 -0.39 3.91 5.47
CA GLN A 268 0.65 4.38 4.55
C GLN A 268 0.34 4.03 3.09
N PRO A 269 -0.64 4.71 2.46
CA PRO A 269 -0.92 4.51 1.06
C PRO A 269 0.23 5.03 0.17
N MET A 270 0.48 4.31 -0.93
CA MET A 270 1.39 4.78 -1.98
C MET A 270 0.64 5.70 -2.93
N LEU A 271 0.48 6.96 -2.54
CA LEU A 271 -0.33 7.93 -3.25
C LEU A 271 0.25 8.33 -4.60
N GLY A 272 -0.65 8.63 -5.54
CA GLY A 272 -0.34 9.37 -6.75
C GLY A 272 -0.30 10.88 -6.52
N GLU A 273 -0.18 11.67 -7.60
CA GLU A 273 -0.18 13.12 -7.60
C GLU A 273 -1.19 13.65 -8.63
N PHE A 274 -1.98 14.66 -8.27
CA PHE A 274 -2.81 15.42 -9.22
C PHE A 274 -2.10 16.71 -9.59
N LYS A 275 -1.61 16.79 -10.82
CA LYS A 275 -0.84 17.91 -11.30
C LYS A 275 -1.14 18.21 -12.77
N GLU A 276 -1.27 19.50 -13.11
CA GLU A 276 -1.54 19.94 -14.48
C GLU A 276 -2.79 19.28 -15.09
N ASN A 277 -3.83 19.03 -14.26
CA ASN A 277 -5.07 18.32 -14.61
C ASN A 277 -4.88 16.88 -15.08
N VAL A 278 -3.84 16.23 -14.58
CA VAL A 278 -3.52 14.81 -14.79
C VAL A 278 -3.29 14.13 -13.43
N PHE A 279 -3.91 12.98 -13.24
CA PHE A 279 -3.63 12.07 -12.13
C PHE A 279 -2.44 11.20 -12.51
N TRP A 280 -1.34 11.30 -11.76
CA TRP A 280 -0.09 10.59 -12.01
C TRP A 280 0.18 9.54 -10.95
N PHE A 281 0.46 8.32 -11.38
CA PHE A 281 0.92 7.22 -10.52
C PHE A 281 2.26 6.71 -11.04
N THR A 282 3.29 7.53 -10.84
CA THR A 282 4.65 7.31 -11.38
C THR A 282 5.50 6.39 -10.51
N THR A 283 5.08 6.13 -9.26
CA THR A 283 5.75 5.15 -8.43
C THR A 283 5.38 3.73 -8.88
N PRO A 284 6.34 2.90 -9.32
CA PRO A 284 6.06 1.52 -9.66
C PRO A 284 5.42 0.76 -8.49
N LYS A 285 4.48 -0.12 -8.80
CA LYS A 285 3.80 -0.97 -7.80
C LYS A 285 2.98 -0.21 -6.75
N SER A 286 2.57 1.03 -7.04
CA SER A 286 1.71 1.84 -6.17
C SER A 286 0.22 1.53 -6.33
N ILE A 287 -0.17 0.82 -7.39
CA ILE A 287 -1.54 0.36 -7.64
C ILE A 287 -1.55 -1.17 -7.70
N MET A 288 -2.56 -1.77 -7.08
CA MET A 288 -2.80 -3.20 -7.18
C MET A 288 -4.18 -3.50 -7.77
N TRP A 289 -4.29 -4.64 -8.46
CA TRP A 289 -5.58 -5.25 -8.70
C TRP A 289 -5.83 -6.34 -7.64
N HIS A 290 -7.10 -6.56 -7.28
CA HIS A 290 -7.49 -7.62 -6.38
C HIS A 290 -8.88 -8.16 -6.72
N ILE A 291 -9.19 -9.36 -6.21
CA ILE A 291 -10.50 -10.00 -6.26
C ILE A 291 -11.12 -10.01 -4.85
N PRO A 292 -12.42 -10.36 -4.70
CA PRO A 292 -13.11 -10.25 -3.41
C PRO A 292 -12.49 -11.01 -2.24
N ASP A 293 -11.77 -12.10 -2.48
CA ASP A 293 -11.07 -12.87 -1.44
C ASP A 293 -9.73 -12.27 -1.00
N GLY A 294 -9.35 -11.11 -1.53
CA GLY A 294 -8.14 -10.39 -1.17
C GLY A 294 -6.89 -10.77 -1.97
N ARG A 295 -6.93 -11.83 -2.79
CA ARG A 295 -5.82 -12.14 -3.70
C ARG A 295 -5.71 -11.06 -4.77
N GLY A 296 -4.48 -10.73 -5.15
CA GLY A 296 -4.21 -9.70 -6.15
C GLY A 296 -2.75 -9.62 -6.51
N ASN A 297 -2.41 -8.65 -7.35
CA ASN A 297 -1.03 -8.33 -7.72
C ASN A 297 -0.93 -6.85 -8.12
N TYR A 298 0.28 -6.38 -8.35
CA TYR A 298 0.52 -5.01 -8.77
C TYR A 298 0.00 -4.75 -10.19
N ALA A 299 -0.69 -3.63 -10.36
CA ALA A 299 -1.31 -3.22 -11.63
C ALA A 299 -0.44 -2.22 -12.42
N ASN A 300 0.40 -1.40 -11.76
CA ASN A 300 1.28 -0.43 -12.42
C ASN A 300 2.75 -0.79 -12.21
N GLN A 301 3.18 -1.90 -12.75
CA GLN A 301 4.56 -2.42 -12.58
C GLN A 301 5.65 -1.43 -13.01
N ASN A 302 5.37 -0.58 -13.99
CA ASN A 302 6.32 0.37 -14.56
C ASN A 302 6.11 1.82 -14.11
N GLY A 303 5.12 2.09 -13.25
CA GLY A 303 4.78 3.45 -12.81
C GLY A 303 4.31 4.36 -13.95
N MET A 304 3.58 3.81 -14.92
CA MET A 304 3.14 4.56 -16.11
C MET A 304 1.64 4.90 -16.10
N PHE A 305 0.90 4.48 -15.07
CA PHE A 305 -0.54 4.76 -15.00
C PHE A 305 -0.79 6.25 -14.79
N ALA A 306 -1.57 6.84 -15.70
CA ALA A 306 -1.95 8.24 -15.61
C ALA A 306 -3.33 8.47 -16.25
N VAL A 307 -4.07 9.49 -15.76
CA VAL A 307 -5.39 9.87 -16.30
C VAL A 307 -5.47 11.39 -16.43
N SER A 308 -5.72 11.90 -17.63
CA SER A 308 -5.92 13.34 -17.86
C SER A 308 -7.40 13.71 -17.88
N LEU A 309 -7.70 14.89 -17.36
CA LEU A 309 -9.02 15.49 -17.54
C LEU A 309 -9.26 15.86 -19.02
N PRO A 310 -10.53 16.02 -19.46
CA PRO A 310 -10.85 16.44 -20.81
C PRO A 310 -10.16 17.76 -21.21
N GLY A 311 -9.59 17.79 -22.41
CA GLY A 311 -8.84 18.94 -22.91
C GLY A 311 -7.36 19.00 -22.52
N TYR A 312 -6.87 18.02 -21.72
CA TYR A 312 -5.48 17.90 -21.32
C TYR A 312 -4.86 16.61 -21.86
N GLU A 313 -3.57 16.64 -22.17
CA GLU A 313 -2.85 15.50 -22.74
C GLU A 313 -1.98 14.85 -21.66
N ILE A 314 -1.87 13.52 -21.68
CA ILE A 314 -0.84 12.80 -20.93
C ILE A 314 0.41 12.81 -21.80
N SER A 315 1.48 13.45 -21.34
CA SER A 315 2.74 13.53 -22.08
C SER A 315 3.92 13.16 -21.21
N ASP A 316 4.80 12.31 -21.77
CA ASP A 316 6.03 11.84 -21.12
C ASP A 316 7.24 12.39 -21.90
N TYR A 317 7.67 13.59 -21.51
CA TYR A 317 8.85 14.26 -22.04
C TYR A 317 10.08 14.08 -21.14
N ALA A 318 10.10 13.05 -20.29
CA ALA A 318 11.24 12.79 -19.42
C ALA A 318 12.51 12.52 -20.22
N ILE A 319 13.62 13.05 -19.75
CA ILE A 319 14.98 12.66 -20.19
C ILE A 319 15.76 12.27 -18.93
N ASN A 320 16.18 11.02 -18.85
CA ASN A 320 17.08 10.57 -17.81
C ASN A 320 18.49 10.48 -18.38
N ILE A 321 19.43 11.16 -17.77
CA ILE A 321 20.83 11.25 -18.23
C ILE A 321 21.71 10.48 -17.24
N SER A 322 22.65 9.71 -17.76
CA SER A 322 23.67 9.05 -16.96
C SER A 322 25.05 9.17 -17.59
N TYR A 323 26.07 9.26 -16.76
CA TYR A 323 27.47 9.20 -17.18
C TYR A 323 27.91 7.74 -17.20
N ALA A 324 28.13 7.20 -18.41
CA ALA A 324 28.49 5.79 -18.62
C ALA A 324 30.00 5.53 -18.56
N GLY A 325 30.81 6.57 -18.33
CA GLY A 325 32.25 6.43 -18.23
C GLY A 325 33.02 7.24 -19.29
N MET A 326 34.26 6.86 -19.55
CA MET A 326 35.18 7.55 -20.45
C MET A 326 35.50 6.64 -21.63
N PHE A 327 35.45 7.22 -22.83
CA PHE A 327 36.01 6.61 -24.03
C PHE A 327 37.35 7.25 -24.32
N VAL A 328 38.36 6.45 -24.69
CA VAL A 328 39.71 6.91 -25.11
C VAL A 328 39.97 6.38 -26.51
N ASP A 329 40.22 7.30 -27.45
CA ASP A 329 40.49 6.95 -28.82
C ASP A 329 41.95 6.43 -29.04
N ALA A 330 42.25 5.98 -30.24
CA ALA A 330 43.56 5.42 -30.59
C ALA A 330 44.74 6.42 -30.53
N VAL A 331 44.44 7.72 -30.46
CA VAL A 331 45.44 8.81 -30.35
C VAL A 331 45.41 9.47 -28.96
N ASN A 332 44.76 8.82 -28.01
CA ASN A 332 44.74 9.17 -26.60
C ASN A 332 43.92 10.43 -26.25
N ASN A 333 42.89 10.79 -27.09
CA ASN A 333 41.88 11.76 -26.66
C ASN A 333 40.80 11.06 -25.84
N ALA A 334 40.36 11.74 -24.79
CA ALA A 334 39.27 11.23 -23.96
C ALA A 334 37.97 12.01 -24.20
N SER A 335 36.88 11.28 -24.22
CA SER A 335 35.53 11.82 -24.29
C SER A 335 34.66 11.25 -23.16
N ALA A 336 33.76 12.05 -22.62
CA ALA A 336 32.74 11.59 -21.70
C ALA A 336 31.65 10.82 -22.47
N VAL A 337 31.27 9.66 -21.96
CA VAL A 337 30.17 8.88 -22.52
C VAL A 337 28.93 9.14 -21.71
N LEU A 338 27.89 9.65 -22.37
CA LEU A 338 26.58 9.97 -21.77
C LEU A 338 25.53 9.10 -22.40
N ASP A 339 24.69 8.47 -21.54
CA ASP A 339 23.51 7.74 -21.97
C ASP A 339 22.24 8.54 -21.61
N PHE A 340 21.27 8.54 -22.53
CA PHE A 340 20.00 9.24 -22.43
C PHE A 340 18.86 8.21 -22.52
N ALA A 341 18.01 8.13 -21.49
CA ALA A 341 16.76 7.39 -21.57
C ALA A 341 15.61 8.38 -21.75
N LEU A 342 14.84 8.18 -22.81
CA LEU A 342 13.84 9.14 -23.29
C LEU A 342 12.43 8.66 -22.99
N GLY A 343 11.59 9.56 -22.50
CA GLY A 343 10.16 9.38 -22.35
C GLY A 343 9.46 9.12 -23.69
N LEU A 344 8.23 8.62 -23.63
CA LEU A 344 7.49 8.12 -24.79
C LEU A 344 7.19 9.20 -25.83
N ASP A 345 7.04 10.45 -25.41
CA ASP A 345 6.65 11.59 -26.27
C ASP A 345 7.84 12.43 -26.74
N VAL A 346 9.06 12.08 -26.33
CA VAL A 346 10.29 12.72 -26.82
C VAL A 346 10.59 12.23 -28.23
N GLU A 347 10.46 13.07 -29.26
CA GLU A 347 10.81 12.75 -30.65
C GLU A 347 12.27 13.06 -30.97
N SER A 348 12.79 14.10 -30.34
CA SER A 348 14.19 14.50 -30.42
C SER A 348 14.57 15.26 -29.15
N TYR A 349 15.84 15.49 -28.95
CA TYR A 349 16.33 16.30 -27.84
C TYR A 349 17.58 17.10 -28.25
N LYS A 350 17.80 18.20 -27.55
CA LYS A 350 19.00 19.01 -27.71
C LYS A 350 19.63 19.19 -26.34
N PHE A 351 20.95 19.20 -26.31
CA PHE A 351 21.67 19.35 -25.06
C PHE A 351 22.99 20.12 -25.24
N THR A 352 23.51 20.63 -24.15
CA THR A 352 24.84 21.26 -24.06
C THR A 352 25.52 20.81 -22.75
N LEU A 353 26.86 21.06 -22.72
CA LEU A 353 27.66 20.88 -21.51
C LEU A 353 28.09 22.24 -20.97
N LEU A 354 27.89 22.44 -19.68
CA LEU A 354 28.38 23.59 -18.92
C LEU A 354 29.45 23.12 -17.95
N GLU A 355 30.51 23.93 -17.79
CA GLU A 355 31.56 23.63 -16.81
C GLU A 355 31.04 23.87 -15.36
N GLY A 356 31.40 22.98 -14.45
CA GLY A 356 31.04 23.08 -13.03
C GLY A 356 29.61 22.68 -12.69
N ASN A 357 29.08 23.29 -11.60
CA ASN A 357 27.71 23.14 -11.11
C ASN A 357 26.98 24.49 -11.16
N PRO A 358 26.37 24.86 -12.28
CA PRO A 358 25.69 26.13 -12.47
C PRO A 358 24.50 26.31 -11.56
N THR A 359 24.14 27.57 -11.27
CA THR A 359 22.93 27.87 -10.49
C THR A 359 21.66 27.53 -11.26
N ALA A 360 20.54 27.34 -10.55
CA ALA A 360 19.23 27.07 -11.17
C ALA A 360 18.84 28.14 -12.19
N GLU A 361 19.18 29.41 -11.98
CA GLU A 361 18.93 30.51 -12.92
C GLU A 361 19.70 30.35 -14.23
N VAL A 362 20.98 29.96 -14.13
CA VAL A 362 21.83 29.69 -15.34
C VAL A 362 21.26 28.47 -16.07
N LEU A 363 20.88 27.40 -15.38
CA LEU A 363 20.29 26.20 -15.98
C LEU A 363 19.00 26.52 -16.73
N ALA A 364 18.07 27.26 -16.09
CA ALA A 364 16.82 27.67 -16.72
C ALA A 364 17.02 28.56 -17.93
N THR A 365 17.96 29.52 -17.86
CA THR A 365 18.32 30.40 -18.99
C THR A 365 18.89 29.60 -20.16
N THR A 366 19.81 28.66 -19.85
CA THR A 366 20.41 27.78 -20.87
C THR A 366 19.35 26.92 -21.57
N ALA A 367 18.45 26.32 -20.79
CA ALA A 367 17.34 25.53 -21.32
C ALA A 367 16.40 26.34 -22.21
N ALA A 368 16.06 27.57 -21.83
CA ALA A 368 15.25 28.46 -22.67
C ALA A 368 15.98 28.82 -24.02
N GLN A 369 17.26 29.10 -23.95
CA GLN A 369 18.05 29.41 -25.16
C GLN A 369 18.20 28.22 -26.12
N ILE A 370 18.29 26.99 -25.58
CA ILE A 370 18.24 25.75 -26.37
C ILE A 370 16.87 25.61 -27.03
N ALA A 371 15.80 25.82 -26.26
CA ALA A 371 14.42 25.62 -26.69
C ALA A 371 14.02 26.58 -27.85
N ASP A 372 14.38 27.85 -27.74
CA ASP A 372 14.04 28.87 -28.71
C ASP A 372 15.10 29.07 -29.83
N GLY A 373 16.24 28.35 -29.77
CA GLY A 373 17.30 28.37 -30.78
C GLY A 373 18.15 29.63 -30.75
N THR A 374 18.18 30.37 -29.62
CA THR A 374 18.97 31.60 -29.45
C THR A 374 20.31 31.37 -28.75
N ALA A 375 20.69 30.10 -28.52
CA ALA A 375 21.94 29.76 -27.86
C ALA A 375 23.18 30.27 -28.63
N GLU A 376 24.06 30.98 -27.92
CA GLU A 376 25.36 31.42 -28.43
C GLU A 376 26.51 30.45 -28.11
N PHE A 377 26.19 29.29 -27.52
CA PHE A 377 27.08 28.18 -27.18
C PHE A 377 26.76 26.94 -28.00
N ASP A 378 27.67 25.99 -28.01
CA ASP A 378 27.49 24.73 -28.75
C ASP A 378 26.31 23.92 -28.23
N VAL A 379 25.37 23.59 -29.10
CA VAL A 379 24.21 22.75 -28.85
C VAL A 379 24.31 21.50 -29.71
N LEU A 380 24.25 20.35 -29.05
CA LEU A 380 24.20 19.05 -29.71
C LEU A 380 22.72 18.66 -29.91
N GLU A 381 22.41 18.24 -31.13
CA GLU A 381 21.04 17.83 -31.52
C GLU A 381 20.99 16.34 -31.77
N SER A 382 19.97 15.67 -31.27
CA SER A 382 19.76 14.23 -31.39
C SER A 382 18.34 13.88 -31.74
N ASP A 383 18.19 12.85 -32.57
CA ASP A 383 16.92 12.16 -32.74
C ASP A 383 16.67 11.16 -31.57
N ARG A 384 15.50 10.55 -31.55
CA ARG A 384 15.12 9.57 -30.54
C ARG A 384 15.98 8.29 -30.54
N GLU A 385 16.53 7.92 -31.71
CA GLU A 385 17.27 6.67 -31.90
C GLU A 385 18.70 6.75 -31.33
N THR A 386 19.26 7.97 -31.28
CA THR A 386 20.61 8.20 -30.77
C THR A 386 20.57 8.52 -29.30
N THR A 387 20.77 7.50 -28.46
CA THR A 387 20.66 7.59 -27.00
C THR A 387 22.02 7.56 -26.29
N ARG A 388 23.13 7.41 -27.02
CA ARG A 388 24.49 7.38 -26.47
C ARG A 388 25.40 8.37 -27.21
N TRP A 389 26.10 9.20 -26.44
CA TRP A 389 26.97 10.24 -26.95
C TRP A 389 28.36 10.18 -26.37
N GLU A 390 29.37 10.38 -27.22
CA GLU A 390 30.76 10.64 -26.83
C GLU A 390 31.02 12.13 -26.98
N VAL A 391 31.17 12.84 -25.86
CA VAL A 391 31.31 14.31 -25.86
C VAL A 391 32.69 14.67 -25.33
N ALA A 392 33.39 15.51 -26.08
CA ALA A 392 34.69 16.04 -25.65
C ALA A 392 34.51 16.90 -24.40
N ALA A 393 35.31 16.62 -23.38
CA ALA A 393 35.32 17.37 -22.13
C ALA A 393 36.75 17.42 -21.58
N GLU A 394 37.06 18.49 -20.86
CA GLU A 394 38.28 18.57 -20.07
C GLU A 394 38.04 17.96 -18.66
N LYS A 395 39.12 17.57 -17.99
CA LYS A 395 39.04 17.08 -16.63
C LYS A 395 38.34 18.10 -15.73
N GLY A 396 37.26 17.68 -15.04
CA GLY A 396 36.51 18.56 -14.16
C GLY A 396 35.06 18.11 -13.93
N LEU A 397 34.35 18.94 -13.20
CA LEU A 397 32.91 18.80 -13.00
C LEU A 397 32.17 19.44 -14.19
N TRP A 398 31.19 18.76 -14.73
CA TRP A 398 30.37 19.19 -15.86
C TRP A 398 28.88 19.02 -15.53
N THR A 399 28.09 19.88 -16.17
CA THR A 399 26.63 19.79 -16.12
C THR A 399 26.07 19.69 -17.52
N VAL A 400 25.35 18.62 -17.81
CA VAL A 400 24.56 18.51 -19.05
C VAL A 400 23.23 19.23 -18.81
N VAL A 401 22.80 20.05 -19.76
CA VAL A 401 21.45 20.61 -19.82
C VAL A 401 20.78 20.08 -21.07
N ALA A 402 19.68 19.34 -20.93
CA ALA A 402 18.98 18.76 -22.08
C ALA A 402 17.52 19.22 -22.10
N VAL A 403 17.04 19.51 -23.31
CA VAL A 403 15.66 19.96 -23.57
C VAL A 403 15.00 18.95 -24.50
N PRO A 404 13.84 18.36 -24.11
CA PRO A 404 13.07 17.49 -24.99
C PRO A 404 12.31 18.27 -26.04
N PHE A 405 12.15 17.66 -27.23
CA PHE A 405 11.32 18.15 -28.31
C PHE A 405 10.28 17.08 -28.66
N GLY A 406 9.02 17.44 -28.60
CA GLY A 406 7.90 16.61 -29.06
C GLY A 406 7.35 17.11 -30.41
N LYS A 407 6.21 16.55 -30.84
CA LYS A 407 5.53 16.91 -32.11
C LYS A 407 5.22 18.39 -32.28
N LYS A 408 5.07 19.12 -31.20
CA LYS A 408 4.75 20.57 -31.20
C LYS A 408 5.98 21.45 -31.03
N GLY A 409 7.19 20.89 -30.95
CA GLY A 409 8.45 21.62 -30.77
C GLY A 409 9.06 21.41 -29.38
N ALA A 410 9.87 22.37 -28.93
CA ALA A 410 10.55 22.32 -27.65
C ALA A 410 9.61 22.34 -26.45
N VAL A 411 9.92 21.56 -25.43
CA VAL A 411 9.19 21.49 -24.15
C VAL A 411 10.16 21.96 -23.03
N ALA A 412 10.39 23.27 -23.00
CA ALA A 412 11.44 23.90 -22.18
C ALA A 412 11.22 23.71 -20.67
N ASP A 413 9.98 23.62 -20.22
CA ASP A 413 9.60 23.36 -18.82
C ASP A 413 9.89 21.93 -18.35
N LYS A 414 10.18 21.02 -19.28
CA LYS A 414 10.63 19.65 -19.01
C LYS A 414 12.13 19.47 -19.24
N ALA A 415 12.89 20.57 -19.38
CA ALA A 415 14.34 20.50 -19.43
C ALA A 415 14.91 19.89 -18.16
N VAL A 416 15.97 19.10 -18.33
CA VAL A 416 16.66 18.44 -17.24
C VAL A 416 18.13 18.83 -17.18
N SER A 417 18.72 18.74 -16.00
CA SER A 417 20.16 18.88 -15.83
C SER A 417 20.74 17.67 -15.11
N TYR A 418 21.98 17.33 -15.47
CA TYR A 418 22.70 16.20 -14.88
C TYR A 418 24.18 16.55 -14.70
N ASN A 419 24.69 16.41 -13.48
CA ASN A 419 26.10 16.68 -13.17
C ASN A 419 26.92 15.38 -13.22
N PHE A 420 28.14 15.48 -13.72
CA PHE A 420 29.12 14.39 -13.67
C PHE A 420 30.54 14.90 -13.56
N TYR A 421 31.42 14.10 -12.97
CA TYR A 421 32.85 14.40 -12.94
C TYR A 421 33.57 13.60 -14.03
N PHE A 422 34.30 14.33 -14.91
CA PHE A 422 35.10 13.72 -15.96
C PHE A 422 36.58 13.66 -15.52
N PRO A 423 37.20 12.47 -15.43
CA PRO A 423 38.56 12.33 -14.91
C PRO A 423 39.66 12.76 -15.91
N GLY A 424 39.33 12.81 -17.22
CA GLY A 424 40.31 13.08 -18.28
C GLY A 424 41.33 11.96 -18.51
N VAL A 425 42.16 12.09 -19.60
CA VAL A 425 43.23 11.13 -19.88
C VAL A 425 44.47 11.45 -19.05
N GLY A 426 45.08 10.42 -18.48
CA GLY A 426 46.38 10.52 -17.83
C GLY A 426 46.41 11.11 -16.44
N GLY A 427 45.25 11.19 -15.79
CA GLY A 427 45.14 11.45 -14.36
C GLY A 427 45.74 10.33 -13.49
N GLY A 428 47.01 9.99 -13.75
CA GLY A 428 47.74 9.13 -12.83
C GLY A 428 47.93 9.84 -11.51
N ASN A 429 47.37 9.33 -10.42
CA ASN A 429 47.58 9.72 -9.03
C ASN A 429 47.10 11.13 -8.60
N GLU A 430 46.44 11.93 -9.38
CA GLU A 430 45.70 13.07 -8.84
C GLU A 430 44.39 12.56 -8.26
N GLU A 431 44.26 12.65 -6.93
CA GLU A 431 43.08 12.25 -6.23
C GLU A 431 41.86 13.03 -6.75
N LYS A 432 40.82 12.33 -7.05
CA LYS A 432 39.49 12.83 -7.34
C LYS A 432 39.01 13.66 -6.14
N PRO A 433 38.37 14.80 -6.32
CA PRO A 433 37.77 15.51 -5.18
C PRO A 433 36.87 14.58 -4.40
N GLN A 434 36.98 14.61 -3.08
CA GLN A 434 36.15 13.84 -2.17
C GLN A 434 35.32 14.79 -1.34
N ALA A 435 34.00 14.52 -1.28
CA ALA A 435 33.14 15.27 -0.41
C ALA A 435 33.40 14.91 1.08
N GLU A 436 33.56 15.94 1.93
CA GLU A 436 33.66 15.75 3.37
C GLU A 436 32.27 15.56 3.97
N ILE A 437 31.97 14.34 4.44
CA ILE A 437 30.67 13.98 4.99
C ILE A 437 30.85 13.48 6.43
N SER A 438 30.09 14.07 7.35
CA SER A 438 30.03 13.62 8.74
C SER A 438 28.63 13.14 9.08
N TYR A 439 28.57 12.05 9.84
CA TYR A 439 27.33 11.38 10.22
C TYR A 439 27.17 11.35 11.74
N TYR A 440 25.94 11.52 12.22
CA TYR A 440 25.59 11.49 13.64
C TYR A 440 24.31 10.69 13.81
N PHE A 441 24.31 9.66 14.64
CA PHE A 441 23.17 8.80 14.89
C PHE A 441 22.89 8.78 16.39
N ARG A 442 21.86 9.54 16.85
CA ARG A 442 21.61 9.85 18.24
C ARG A 442 20.17 10.28 18.49
N SER A 443 19.83 10.51 19.78
CA SER A 443 18.53 11.10 20.13
C SER A 443 18.28 12.43 19.41
N ILE A 444 17.02 12.74 19.16
CA ILE A 444 16.62 14.01 18.53
C ILE A 444 17.03 15.20 19.41
N ALA A 445 16.90 15.08 20.73
CA ALA A 445 17.32 16.10 21.66
C ALA A 445 18.83 16.44 21.56
N ASP A 446 19.67 15.41 21.43
CA ASP A 446 21.12 15.60 21.27
C ASP A 446 21.47 16.23 19.89
N LEU A 447 20.83 15.79 18.83
CA LEU A 447 21.09 16.31 17.48
C LEU A 447 20.65 17.77 17.33
N THR A 448 19.53 18.14 17.91
CA THR A 448 18.98 19.50 17.84
C THR A 448 19.60 20.42 18.91
N GLY A 449 20.23 19.87 19.96
CA GLY A 449 20.65 20.62 21.13
C GLY A 449 19.49 21.18 21.95
N ASN A 450 18.26 20.67 21.74
CA ASN A 450 17.08 21.10 22.46
C ASN A 450 16.56 19.96 23.35
N ALA A 451 16.75 20.10 24.66
CA ALA A 451 16.35 19.09 25.64
C ALA A 451 14.81 18.89 25.73
N GLU A 452 14.02 19.88 25.31
CA GLU A 452 12.55 19.75 25.30
C GLU A 452 12.06 18.70 24.29
N MET A 453 12.85 18.42 23.27
CA MET A 453 12.57 17.36 22.29
C MET A 453 12.49 15.96 22.92
N GLU A 454 13.07 15.75 24.09
CA GLU A 454 12.97 14.49 24.85
C GLU A 454 11.52 14.20 25.30
N ASN A 455 10.68 15.24 25.46
CA ASN A 455 9.27 15.06 25.83
C ASN A 455 8.44 14.51 24.66
N ASP A 456 8.75 14.95 23.45
CA ASP A 456 8.02 14.56 22.25
C ASP A 456 8.63 13.30 21.59
N PHE A 457 9.96 13.15 21.70
CA PHE A 457 10.75 12.08 21.09
C PHE A 457 11.73 11.47 22.10
N PRO A 458 11.24 10.69 23.09
CA PRO A 458 12.10 10.08 24.09
C PRO A 458 13.20 9.22 23.46
N ALA A 459 14.45 9.40 23.88
CA ALA A 459 15.62 8.70 23.35
C ALA A 459 15.52 7.16 23.44
N ALA A 460 14.69 6.67 24.35
CA ALA A 460 14.43 5.22 24.47
C ALA A 460 13.67 4.62 23.30
N TYR A 461 12.97 5.44 22.52
CA TYR A 461 12.10 5.01 21.41
C TYR A 461 12.40 5.73 20.11
N PHE A 462 13.09 6.86 20.14
CA PHE A 462 13.32 7.70 18.96
C PHE A 462 14.78 8.07 18.81
N ILE A 463 15.26 7.89 17.57
CA ILE A 463 16.61 8.25 17.17
C ILE A 463 16.56 9.11 15.90
N GLY A 464 17.59 9.91 15.66
CA GLY A 464 17.73 10.70 14.45
C GLY A 464 19.06 10.46 13.76
N LEU A 465 19.09 10.73 12.45
CA LEU A 465 20.29 10.68 11.63
C LEU A 465 20.67 12.10 11.19
N GLY A 466 21.77 12.63 11.73
CA GLY A 466 22.38 13.88 11.31
C GLY A 466 23.39 13.66 10.20
N ILE A 467 23.28 14.43 9.12
CA ILE A 467 24.25 14.46 8.00
C ILE A 467 24.77 15.89 7.87
N LYS A 468 26.10 16.05 7.91
CA LYS A 468 26.78 17.32 7.69
C LYS A 468 27.70 17.18 6.50
N ALA A 469 27.53 18.05 5.51
CA ALA A 469 28.30 18.05 4.26
C ALA A 469 28.21 19.42 3.58
N ASN A 470 29.00 19.60 2.50
CA ASN A 470 28.72 20.63 1.51
C ASN A 470 27.63 20.11 0.55
N GLY A 471 26.41 20.65 0.65
CA GLY A 471 25.27 20.21 -0.17
C GLY A 471 25.48 20.37 -1.68
N ASP A 472 26.35 21.31 -2.08
CA ASP A 472 26.69 21.52 -3.51
C ASP A 472 27.55 20.40 -4.11
N GLU A 473 28.05 19.50 -3.28
CA GLU A 473 28.82 18.32 -3.71
C GLU A 473 28.00 17.04 -3.73
N LEU A 474 26.74 17.10 -3.30
CA LEU A 474 25.85 15.91 -3.17
C LEU A 474 24.89 15.80 -4.34
N ARG A 475 24.63 14.56 -4.79
CA ARG A 475 23.65 14.23 -5.82
C ARG A 475 22.42 13.57 -5.24
N SER A 476 22.60 12.56 -4.39
CA SER A 476 21.51 11.85 -3.76
C SER A 476 21.88 11.36 -2.39
N ILE A 477 20.85 11.17 -1.56
CA ILE A 477 20.95 10.60 -0.23
C ILE A 477 19.87 9.54 -0.12
N LYS A 478 20.26 8.29 0.18
CA LYS A 478 19.35 7.24 0.59
C LYS A 478 19.78 6.72 1.94
N ALA A 479 18.85 6.29 2.76
CA ALA A 479 19.16 5.67 4.03
C ALA A 479 18.12 4.62 4.41
N TRP A 480 18.56 3.63 5.14
CA TRP A 480 17.73 2.70 5.88
C TRP A 480 18.07 2.81 7.37
N VAL A 481 17.05 2.84 8.22
CA VAL A 481 17.22 2.91 9.68
C VAL A 481 16.32 1.86 10.32
N GLY A 482 16.90 1.03 11.17
CA GLY A 482 16.16 -0.06 11.81
C GLY A 482 16.93 -0.75 12.92
N ASP A 483 16.42 -1.90 13.36
CA ASP A 483 17.11 -2.77 14.31
C ASP A 483 18.29 -3.47 13.62
N ALA A 484 19.46 -3.48 14.26
CA ALA A 484 20.68 -4.06 13.73
C ALA A 484 20.54 -5.55 13.41
N ALA A 485 19.74 -6.28 14.18
CA ALA A 485 19.49 -7.71 13.98
C ALA A 485 18.85 -8.02 12.60
N LEU A 486 18.06 -7.10 12.04
CA LEU A 486 17.41 -7.29 10.75
C LEU A 486 18.36 -7.29 9.56
N VAL A 487 19.52 -6.65 9.70
CA VAL A 487 20.50 -6.49 8.63
C VAL A 487 21.84 -7.11 8.96
N GLU A 488 21.89 -8.00 9.95
CA GLU A 488 23.10 -8.72 10.32
C GLU A 488 23.56 -9.63 9.17
N GLY A 489 24.81 -9.46 8.77
CA GLY A 489 25.41 -10.23 7.66
C GLY A 489 24.96 -9.81 6.26
N LEU A 490 24.14 -8.75 6.10
CA LEU A 490 23.77 -8.20 4.81
C LEU A 490 24.74 -7.08 4.38
N GLU A 491 24.99 -7.00 3.07
CA GLU A 491 25.79 -5.92 2.48
C GLU A 491 24.97 -4.60 2.45
N ASP A 492 25.63 -3.48 2.78
CA ASP A 492 24.99 -2.16 2.85
C ASP A 492 24.31 -1.76 1.54
N ALA A 493 24.94 -2.03 0.39
CA ALA A 493 24.39 -1.74 -0.92
C ALA A 493 23.08 -2.50 -1.18
N TYR A 494 23.03 -3.78 -0.77
CA TYR A 494 21.82 -4.59 -0.90
C TYR A 494 20.66 -4.06 -0.03
N VAL A 495 20.96 -3.68 1.22
CA VAL A 495 19.93 -3.12 2.12
C VAL A 495 19.35 -1.83 1.55
N ILE A 496 20.20 -0.94 1.04
CA ILE A 496 19.74 0.32 0.41
C ILE A 496 18.95 0.06 -0.87
N GLU A 497 19.35 -0.90 -1.69
CA GLU A 497 18.63 -1.23 -2.93
C GLU A 497 17.21 -1.74 -2.65
N VAL A 498 17.06 -2.60 -1.63
CA VAL A 498 15.78 -3.29 -1.33
C VAL A 498 14.86 -2.44 -0.45
N ALA A 499 15.41 -1.70 0.51
CA ALA A 499 14.64 -1.05 1.57
C ALA A 499 15.06 0.39 1.89
N GLY A 500 16.01 0.99 1.16
CA GLY A 500 16.46 2.34 1.41
C GLY A 500 15.42 3.39 1.00
N ASP A 501 15.11 4.32 1.89
CA ASP A 501 14.28 5.50 1.62
C ASP A 501 15.09 6.60 0.93
N ASP A 502 14.46 7.34 0.02
CA ASP A 502 15.09 8.46 -0.69
C ASP A 502 14.93 9.78 0.09
N PHE A 503 16.04 10.30 0.53
CA PHE A 503 16.15 11.58 1.23
C PHE A 503 16.80 12.69 0.38
N THR A 504 16.91 12.50 -0.93
CA THR A 504 17.57 13.45 -1.86
C THR A 504 16.99 14.86 -1.78
N LYS A 505 15.67 14.99 -1.55
CA LYS A 505 14.99 16.28 -1.38
C LYS A 505 15.55 17.14 -0.24
N TYR A 506 16.21 16.54 0.74
CA TYR A 506 16.80 17.26 1.88
C TYR A 506 18.22 17.80 1.62
N ILE A 507 18.78 17.59 0.44
CA ILE A 507 20.05 18.20 0.02
C ILE A 507 19.94 19.72 0.07
N ASP A 508 18.79 20.30 -0.26
CA ASP A 508 18.59 21.75 -0.18
C ASP A 508 18.68 22.28 1.26
N ASN A 509 18.27 21.49 2.26
CA ASN A 509 18.49 21.81 3.67
C ASN A 509 19.99 21.81 4.01
N ILE A 510 20.76 20.85 3.46
CA ILE A 510 22.22 20.81 3.66
C ILE A 510 22.88 22.00 2.98
N LYS A 511 22.46 22.39 1.78
CA LYS A 511 22.96 23.60 1.08
C LYS A 511 22.72 24.86 1.92
N ALA A 512 21.54 25.00 2.48
CA ALA A 512 21.15 26.18 3.26
C ALA A 512 21.85 26.24 4.63
N ASN A 513 22.04 25.10 5.31
CA ASN A 513 22.41 25.05 6.72
C ASN A 513 23.74 24.30 7.00
N GLY A 514 24.37 23.71 5.97
CA GLY A 514 25.54 22.84 6.09
C GLY A 514 25.26 21.46 6.69
N SER A 515 24.03 21.19 7.08
CA SER A 515 23.62 19.91 7.69
C SER A 515 22.12 19.71 7.64
N VAL A 516 21.68 18.45 7.83
CA VAL A 516 20.28 18.07 8.02
C VAL A 516 20.18 17.03 9.13
N ILE A 517 19.05 17.02 9.85
CA ILE A 517 18.68 15.95 10.78
C ILE A 517 17.42 15.28 10.20
N LEU A 518 17.55 13.99 9.87
CA LEU A 518 16.47 13.13 9.39
C LEU A 518 15.90 12.34 10.57
N GLY A 519 14.60 12.12 10.57
CA GLY A 519 13.87 11.44 11.64
C GLY A 519 12.68 12.27 12.11
N PRO A 520 12.05 11.93 13.25
CA PRO A 520 12.43 10.86 14.20
C PRO A 520 12.20 9.46 13.61
N PHE A 521 13.10 8.54 13.91
CA PHE A 521 12.91 7.10 13.62
C PHE A 521 12.49 6.40 14.90
N ASN A 522 11.36 5.73 14.89
CA ASN A 522 10.84 4.98 16.03
C ASN A 522 11.43 3.57 16.02
N LEU A 523 12.16 3.23 17.07
CA LEU A 523 12.86 1.97 17.25
C LEU A 523 12.54 1.35 18.62
N ARG A 524 12.88 0.09 18.79
CA ARG A 524 12.64 -0.63 20.02
C ARG A 524 13.53 -0.13 21.16
N SER A 525 12.94 0.07 22.30
CA SER A 525 13.65 0.32 23.55
C SER A 525 14.60 -0.82 23.88
N GLY A 526 15.85 -0.51 24.18
CA GLY A 526 16.87 -1.50 24.54
C GLY A 526 17.46 -2.29 23.38
N SER A 527 17.10 -1.98 22.13
CA SER A 527 17.67 -2.61 20.94
C SER A 527 18.98 -1.92 20.51
N LYS A 528 19.66 -2.53 19.56
CA LYS A 528 20.78 -1.94 18.86
C LYS A 528 20.29 -1.39 17.51
N ALA A 529 20.24 -0.08 17.40
CA ALA A 529 19.84 0.61 16.19
C ALA A 529 20.98 0.65 15.17
N VAL A 530 20.66 0.59 13.88
CA VAL A 530 21.61 0.84 12.81
C VAL A 530 21.02 1.77 11.77
N ALA A 531 21.83 2.71 11.30
CA ALA A 531 21.58 3.49 10.09
C ALA A 531 22.56 3.08 9.00
N ILE A 532 22.07 2.73 7.83
CA ILE A 532 22.86 2.50 6.62
C ILE A 532 22.55 3.65 5.67
N VAL A 533 23.56 4.39 5.26
CA VAL A 533 23.42 5.59 4.43
C VAL A 533 24.19 5.39 3.15
N GLU A 534 23.55 5.65 2.00
CA GLU A 534 24.18 5.79 0.71
C GLU A 534 24.18 7.28 0.33
N ILE A 535 25.33 7.84 0.03
CA ILE A 535 25.45 9.17 -0.56
C ILE A 535 26.16 9.05 -1.90
N VAL A 536 25.52 9.56 -2.94
CA VAL A 536 26.14 9.75 -4.24
C VAL A 536 26.59 11.19 -4.37
N THR A 537 27.88 11.40 -4.67
CA THR A 537 28.45 12.73 -4.85
C THR A 537 28.36 13.17 -6.33
N LEU A 538 28.50 14.48 -6.57
CA LEU A 538 28.62 15.00 -7.96
C LEU A 538 29.89 14.50 -8.66
N TYR A 539 30.88 14.05 -7.90
CA TYR A 539 32.13 13.46 -8.43
C TYR A 539 31.98 11.99 -8.83
N GLY A 540 30.77 11.42 -8.67
CA GLY A 540 30.41 10.04 -9.04
C GLY A 540 30.86 8.99 -8.03
N ASP A 541 31.21 9.41 -6.81
CA ASP A 541 31.48 8.45 -5.74
C ASP A 541 30.17 8.02 -5.09
N ILE A 542 30.05 6.73 -4.78
CA ILE A 542 29.00 6.15 -3.97
C ILE A 542 29.65 5.81 -2.63
N VAL A 543 29.20 6.48 -1.59
CA VAL A 543 29.72 6.30 -0.23
C VAL A 543 28.66 5.61 0.61
N TYR A 544 28.98 4.40 1.08
CA TYR A 544 28.16 3.69 2.07
C TYR A 544 28.70 3.93 3.46
N LYS A 545 27.80 4.17 4.41
CA LYS A 545 28.14 4.32 5.82
C LYS A 545 27.14 3.60 6.69
N ARG A 546 27.64 2.62 7.46
CA ARG A 546 26.89 1.94 8.52
C ARG A 546 27.26 2.58 9.85
N ILE A 547 26.27 2.95 10.66
CA ILE A 547 26.43 3.58 11.96
C ILE A 547 25.47 2.92 12.93
N GLU A 548 25.96 2.55 14.11
CA GLU A 548 25.18 1.87 15.14
C GLU A 548 25.04 2.75 16.38
N ALA A 549 23.95 2.56 17.10
CA ALA A 549 23.69 3.19 18.39
C ALA A 549 22.88 2.25 19.29
N ASP A 550 23.16 2.25 20.57
CA ASP A 550 22.37 1.50 21.54
C ASP A 550 21.16 2.34 21.97
N MET A 551 19.96 1.78 21.84
CA MET A 551 18.74 2.40 22.34
C MET A 551 18.61 2.19 23.85
N PRO A 552 18.36 3.24 24.66
CA PRO A 552 18.16 3.08 26.10
C PRO A 552 17.00 2.12 26.41
N ASN A 553 17.20 1.22 27.35
CA ASN A 553 16.13 0.34 27.81
C ASN A 553 15.23 1.08 28.81
N ALA A 554 14.02 1.46 28.37
CA ALA A 554 13.01 2.13 29.20
C ALA A 554 12.03 1.18 29.87
N THR A 555 12.06 -0.12 29.58
CA THR A 555 11.16 -1.10 30.21
C THR A 555 11.53 -1.37 31.65
N GLY A 556 12.79 -1.16 32.00
CA GLY A 556 13.34 -1.54 33.31
C GLY A 556 13.53 -3.05 33.50
N LEU A 557 13.15 -3.87 32.51
CA LEU A 557 13.30 -5.33 32.53
C LEU A 557 14.66 -5.73 31.98
N GLU A 558 15.16 -6.88 32.39
CA GLU A 558 16.32 -7.51 31.79
C GLU A 558 15.89 -8.20 30.49
N LEU A 559 16.09 -7.50 29.37
CA LEU A 559 15.73 -7.98 28.03
C LEU A 559 16.76 -8.98 27.48
N GLY A 560 16.43 -9.67 26.39
CA GLY A 560 17.28 -10.60 25.67
C GLY A 560 16.80 -12.06 25.73
N SER A 561 17.73 -13.00 25.52
CA SER A 561 17.40 -14.41 25.34
C SER A 561 17.12 -15.12 26.67
N TYR A 562 16.08 -15.93 26.66
CA TYR A 562 15.62 -16.78 27.76
C TYR A 562 15.32 -18.18 27.24
N THR A 563 15.45 -19.20 28.10
CA THR A 563 15.01 -20.56 27.83
C THR A 563 13.78 -20.87 28.70
N ILE A 564 12.71 -21.33 28.04
CA ILE A 564 11.51 -21.88 28.70
C ILE A 564 11.64 -23.40 28.64
N ALA A 565 11.55 -24.08 29.77
CA ALA A 565 11.75 -25.52 29.83
C ALA A 565 10.77 -26.21 30.77
N GLU A 566 10.24 -27.38 30.32
CA GLU A 566 9.40 -28.28 31.10
C GLU A 566 9.70 -29.73 30.73
N GLY A 567 10.19 -30.51 31.68
CA GLY A 567 10.59 -31.90 31.45
C GLY A 567 11.76 -31.99 30.44
N GLU A 568 11.55 -32.66 29.32
CA GLU A 568 12.52 -32.79 28.25
C GLU A 568 12.39 -31.70 27.16
N TYR A 569 11.31 -30.94 27.20
CA TYR A 569 11.03 -29.89 26.22
C TYR A 569 11.65 -28.57 26.66
N LYS A 570 12.23 -27.86 25.73
CA LYS A 570 12.74 -26.51 25.91
C LYS A 570 12.62 -25.70 24.63
N VAL A 571 12.39 -24.40 24.78
CA VAL A 571 12.42 -23.46 23.69
C VAL A 571 13.23 -22.24 24.11
N ASP A 572 14.02 -21.74 23.18
CA ASP A 572 14.71 -20.47 23.35
C ASP A 572 13.79 -19.35 22.84
N ALA A 573 13.58 -18.39 23.70
CA ALA A 573 12.72 -17.24 23.44
C ALA A 573 13.49 -15.96 23.70
N GLU A 574 13.01 -14.85 23.16
CA GLU A 574 13.61 -13.55 23.37
C GLU A 574 12.57 -12.55 23.85
N PHE A 575 12.91 -11.78 24.89
CA PHE A 575 12.12 -10.63 25.31
C PHE A 575 12.78 -9.37 24.83
N LEU A 576 12.04 -8.59 24.03
CA LEU A 576 12.51 -7.36 23.39
C LEU A 576 11.73 -6.17 23.92
N GLY A 577 12.33 -4.99 23.93
CA GLY A 577 11.59 -3.78 24.22
C GLY A 577 10.61 -3.42 23.13
N GLY A 578 9.61 -2.64 23.47
CA GLY A 578 8.62 -2.14 22.53
C GLY A 578 8.98 -0.79 21.92
N TYR A 579 8.10 -0.31 21.06
CA TYR A 579 8.19 1.00 20.40
C TYR A 579 7.54 2.12 21.19
N GLU A 580 6.90 1.78 22.31
CA GLU A 580 6.13 2.69 23.17
C GLU A 580 6.36 2.37 24.65
N PRO A 581 6.12 3.34 25.56
CA PRO A 581 6.20 3.09 26.99
C PRO A 581 5.30 1.95 27.47
N GLY A 582 5.87 1.03 28.25
CA GLY A 582 5.13 -0.12 28.80
C GLY A 582 4.93 -1.29 27.82
N GLN A 583 5.40 -1.19 26.60
CA GLN A 583 5.33 -2.27 25.61
C GLN A 583 6.59 -3.16 25.67
N VAL A 584 6.39 -4.47 25.58
CA VAL A 584 7.44 -5.50 25.52
C VAL A 584 7.04 -6.51 24.45
N TYR A 585 8.00 -7.05 23.71
CA TYR A 585 7.76 -8.12 22.76
C TYR A 585 8.31 -9.45 23.29
N PHE A 586 7.55 -10.51 23.09
CA PHE A 586 7.99 -11.88 23.25
C PHE A 586 8.24 -12.45 21.86
N SER A 587 9.41 -12.97 21.62
CA SER A 587 9.80 -13.58 20.34
C SER A 587 10.18 -15.04 20.55
N VAL A 588 9.67 -15.91 19.69
CA VAL A 588 10.05 -17.32 19.63
C VAL A 588 10.07 -17.75 18.17
N ASP A 589 11.16 -18.40 17.73
CA ASP A 589 11.40 -18.78 16.33
C ASP A 589 11.19 -17.67 15.29
N GLY A 590 11.43 -16.41 15.68
CA GLY A 590 11.24 -15.24 14.83
C GLY A 590 9.82 -14.69 14.80
N PHE A 591 8.88 -15.30 15.51
CA PHE A 591 7.53 -14.77 15.68
C PHE A 591 7.48 -13.87 16.90
N GLU A 592 6.94 -12.68 16.74
CA GLU A 592 6.92 -11.65 17.76
C GLU A 592 5.52 -11.31 18.21
N PHE A 593 5.31 -11.31 19.52
CA PHE A 593 4.04 -11.01 20.15
C PHE A 593 4.18 -9.71 20.95
N PRO A 594 3.38 -8.67 20.66
CA PRO A 594 3.37 -7.47 21.47
C PRO A 594 2.72 -7.73 22.83
N GLY A 595 3.30 -7.21 23.88
CA GLY A 595 2.81 -7.35 25.23
C GLY A 595 2.83 -6.07 26.04
N VAL A 596 2.11 -6.06 27.13
CA VAL A 596 1.94 -4.93 28.04
C VAL A 596 2.53 -5.25 29.42
N LEU A 597 3.38 -4.35 29.89
CA LEU A 597 4.02 -4.41 31.21
C LEU A 597 3.04 -3.91 32.29
N ASP A 598 2.76 -4.76 33.30
CA ASP A 598 2.12 -4.37 34.55
C ASP A 598 3.16 -4.36 35.67
N ALA A 599 3.70 -3.19 35.98
CA ALA A 599 4.75 -3.04 36.98
C ALA A 599 4.26 -3.27 38.43
N GLU A 600 2.97 -3.10 38.69
CA GLU A 600 2.40 -3.35 40.04
C GLU A 600 2.29 -4.85 40.32
N LYS A 601 1.87 -5.64 39.32
CA LYS A 601 1.78 -7.10 39.43
C LYS A 601 3.09 -7.81 39.12
N LYS A 602 4.09 -7.10 38.59
CA LYS A 602 5.34 -7.65 38.05
C LYS A 602 5.10 -8.71 36.99
N THR A 603 4.25 -8.39 36.04
CA THR A 603 3.90 -9.29 34.92
C THR A 603 4.02 -8.56 33.58
N VAL A 604 4.20 -9.35 32.53
CA VAL A 604 4.02 -8.90 31.15
C VAL A 604 3.00 -9.83 30.50
N SER A 605 1.95 -9.25 29.93
CA SER A 605 0.86 -9.98 29.26
C SER A 605 0.96 -9.74 27.76
N PHE A 606 0.92 -10.82 26.99
CA PHE A 606 0.89 -10.80 25.53
C PHE A 606 -0.49 -11.24 25.06
N ASP A 607 -1.14 -10.45 24.21
CA ASP A 607 -2.50 -10.73 23.73
C ASP A 607 -2.54 -12.05 22.95
N GLY A 608 -3.36 -12.97 23.39
CA GLY A 608 -3.58 -14.28 22.78
C GLY A 608 -4.74 -14.34 21.80
N SER A 609 -5.37 -13.22 21.45
CA SER A 609 -6.57 -13.19 20.59
C SER A 609 -6.32 -12.45 19.27
N ILE A 610 -6.92 -12.95 18.19
CA ILE A 610 -7.04 -12.26 16.91
C ILE A 610 -8.46 -12.36 16.39
N ASP A 611 -9.11 -11.22 16.16
CA ASP A 611 -10.36 -11.08 15.41
C ASP A 611 -11.41 -12.16 15.68
N GLY A 612 -11.60 -12.53 16.95
CA GLY A 612 -12.58 -13.53 17.38
C GLY A 612 -12.15 -15.00 17.21
N TYR A 613 -10.91 -15.25 16.81
CA TYR A 613 -10.36 -16.61 16.65
C TYR A 613 -9.38 -17.02 17.77
N ASN A 614 -9.14 -16.16 18.73
CA ASN A 614 -8.25 -16.44 19.85
C ASN A 614 -6.83 -16.88 19.42
N VAL A 615 -6.26 -16.23 18.42
CA VAL A 615 -4.95 -16.55 17.84
C VAL A 615 -4.09 -15.31 17.77
N ALA A 616 -2.90 -15.33 18.35
CA ALA A 616 -1.90 -14.30 18.15
C ALA A 616 -1.24 -14.48 16.78
N PHE A 617 -1.18 -13.40 16.01
CA PHE A 617 -0.68 -13.41 14.63
C PHE A 617 0.32 -12.29 14.40
N ASN A 618 1.47 -12.63 13.82
CA ASN A 618 2.51 -11.66 13.49
C ASN A 618 2.58 -11.27 11.99
N GLY A 619 1.63 -11.70 11.19
CA GLY A 619 1.57 -11.39 9.77
C GLY A 619 2.46 -12.25 8.88
N VAL A 620 3.15 -13.26 9.42
CA VAL A 620 4.04 -14.13 8.65
C VAL A 620 3.32 -15.40 8.23
N ALA A 621 3.27 -15.66 6.93
CA ALA A 621 2.79 -16.89 6.35
C ALA A 621 3.96 -17.88 6.18
N PHE A 622 3.78 -19.10 6.58
CA PHE A 622 4.76 -20.16 6.28
C PHE A 622 4.07 -21.43 5.77
N TYR A 623 4.84 -22.30 5.11
CA TYR A 623 4.38 -23.59 4.65
C TYR A 623 4.89 -24.68 5.62
N TYR A 624 3.99 -25.44 6.19
CA TYR A 624 4.36 -26.48 7.17
C TYR A 624 4.41 -27.88 6.60
N ASN A 625 3.99 -28.09 5.35
CA ASN A 625 4.01 -29.39 4.68
C ASN A 625 4.45 -29.29 3.21
N ASP A 626 4.68 -30.44 2.58
CA ASP A 626 5.10 -30.54 1.17
C ASP A 626 4.01 -30.08 0.18
N GLU A 627 2.75 -30.03 0.61
CA GLU A 627 1.60 -29.53 -0.17
C GLU A 627 1.53 -28.01 -0.17
N LYS A 628 2.46 -27.34 0.52
CA LYS A 628 2.52 -25.88 0.68
C LYS A 628 1.23 -25.29 1.27
N THR A 629 0.61 -26.00 2.20
CA THR A 629 -0.53 -25.46 2.94
C THR A 629 -0.07 -24.27 3.77
N GLN A 630 -0.68 -23.15 3.54
CA GLN A 630 -0.35 -21.88 4.17
C GLN A 630 -0.98 -21.81 5.55
N VAL A 631 -0.17 -21.52 6.56
CA VAL A 631 -0.61 -21.56 7.94
C VAL A 631 -0.01 -20.46 8.77
N PHE A 632 -0.76 -20.03 9.77
CA PHE A 632 -0.42 -18.87 10.56
C PHE A 632 -0.77 -19.12 12.03
N GLY A 633 0.10 -18.69 12.91
CA GLY A 633 -0.30 -18.32 14.23
C GLY A 633 0.16 -19.22 15.36
N TYR A 634 0.42 -18.53 16.42
CA TYR A 634 0.64 -19.04 17.75
C TYR A 634 -0.51 -18.57 18.63
N TYR A 635 -0.84 -19.33 19.65
CA TYR A 635 -1.84 -18.91 20.62
C TYR A 635 -1.46 -19.38 22.02
N SER A 636 -1.95 -18.64 23.00
CA SER A 636 -1.93 -19.04 24.39
C SER A 636 -3.37 -19.29 24.88
N TYR A 637 -3.53 -20.19 25.83
CA TYR A 637 -4.81 -20.42 26.50
C TYR A 637 -4.58 -20.88 27.94
N ALA A 638 -5.56 -20.57 28.81
CA ALA A 638 -5.44 -20.85 30.23
C ALA A 638 -5.58 -22.34 30.58
N ASP A 639 -6.30 -23.10 29.76
CA ASP A 639 -6.48 -24.52 29.90
C ASP A 639 -6.56 -25.23 28.55
N ALA A 640 -5.88 -26.36 28.42
CA ALA A 640 -5.84 -27.17 27.19
C ALA A 640 -7.23 -27.78 26.85
N GLU A 641 -8.12 -27.90 27.80
CA GLU A 641 -9.47 -28.47 27.64
C GLU A 641 -10.53 -27.40 27.36
N ASP A 642 -10.29 -26.14 27.80
CA ASP A 642 -11.24 -25.03 27.71
C ASP A 642 -10.94 -24.11 26.54
N ALA A 643 -10.63 -24.38 25.45
CA ALA A 643 -10.47 -23.63 24.17
C ALA A 643 -10.74 -22.10 24.18
N GLU A 644 -10.82 -21.44 25.32
CA GLU A 644 -10.87 -20.01 25.46
C GLU A 644 -9.42 -19.45 25.51
N ALA A 645 -9.04 -18.63 24.54
CA ALA A 645 -7.76 -17.96 24.56
C ALA A 645 -7.66 -17.01 25.74
N SER A 646 -6.52 -17.00 26.36
CA SER A 646 -6.13 -16.00 27.36
C SER A 646 -4.81 -15.35 26.95
N ASP A 647 -4.52 -14.22 27.54
CA ASP A 647 -3.21 -13.61 27.39
C ASP A 647 -2.12 -14.57 27.86
N LEU A 648 -1.02 -14.62 27.12
CA LEU A 648 0.20 -15.27 27.56
C LEU A 648 0.88 -14.38 28.60
N VAL A 649 1.05 -14.86 29.83
CA VAL A 649 1.53 -14.05 30.95
C VAL A 649 2.82 -14.62 31.52
N PHE A 650 3.84 -13.75 31.63
CA PHE A 650 5.08 -14.04 32.35
C PHE A 650 5.21 -13.13 33.57
N SER A 651 5.76 -13.63 34.67
CA SER A 651 6.19 -12.84 35.81
C SER A 651 7.71 -12.65 35.80
N TYR A 652 8.17 -11.59 36.46
CA TYR A 652 9.58 -11.27 36.64
C TYR A 652 9.93 -11.07 38.12
N ASN A 653 11.20 -11.36 38.47
CA ASN A 653 11.71 -11.31 39.82
C ASN A 653 12.15 -9.89 40.26
N ASP A 654 12.70 -9.75 41.48
CA ASP A 654 13.20 -8.47 42.00
C ASP A 654 14.45 -7.95 41.28
N ALA A 655 15.12 -8.80 40.51
CA ALA A 655 16.21 -8.42 39.63
C ALA A 655 15.73 -7.98 38.22
N ASN A 656 14.41 -7.91 38.01
CA ASN A 656 13.75 -7.59 36.74
C ASN A 656 13.99 -8.64 35.62
N GLU A 657 14.36 -9.86 35.98
CA GLU A 657 14.52 -11.00 35.06
C GLU A 657 13.20 -11.78 34.99
N PHE A 658 12.79 -12.22 33.80
CA PHE A 658 11.66 -13.13 33.66
C PHE A 658 11.95 -14.44 34.41
N SER A 659 10.99 -14.90 35.18
CA SER A 659 11.20 -15.99 36.15
C SER A 659 10.15 -17.07 36.14
N ALA A 660 8.95 -16.79 35.62
CA ALA A 660 7.89 -17.79 35.55
C ALA A 660 6.92 -17.52 34.40
N LEU A 661 6.44 -18.60 33.79
CA LEU A 661 5.28 -18.62 32.92
C LEU A 661 4.03 -18.77 33.78
N ASN A 662 3.07 -17.84 33.68
CA ASN A 662 1.86 -17.80 34.54
C ASN A 662 0.60 -18.35 33.86
N THR A 663 0.68 -18.66 32.57
CA THR A 663 -0.38 -19.25 31.78
C THR A 663 0.17 -20.39 30.93
N TYR A 664 -0.69 -21.12 30.24
CA TYR A 664 -0.27 -22.11 29.28
C TYR A 664 0.26 -21.39 28.03
N PHE A 665 1.36 -21.90 27.47
CA PHE A 665 1.90 -21.50 26.20
C PHE A 665 1.91 -22.69 25.26
N SER A 666 1.34 -22.54 24.08
CA SER A 666 1.33 -23.59 23.07
C SER A 666 1.49 -22.98 21.68
N MET A 667 2.37 -23.57 20.88
CA MET A 667 2.51 -23.22 19.48
C MET A 667 1.66 -24.17 18.63
N ARG A 668 0.75 -23.58 17.85
CA ARG A 668 -0.10 -24.32 16.93
C ARG A 668 -0.15 -23.63 15.59
N VAL A 669 -0.44 -24.43 14.58
CA VAL A 669 -0.59 -23.97 13.22
C VAL A 669 -2.07 -23.74 12.97
N PHE A 670 -2.44 -22.50 12.61
CA PHE A 670 -3.79 -22.11 12.28
C PHE A 670 -3.92 -21.90 10.77
N ASP A 671 -4.82 -22.65 10.14
CA ASP A 671 -5.18 -22.42 8.75
C ASP A 671 -6.16 -21.24 8.69
N TYR A 672 -5.69 -20.12 8.13
CA TYR A 672 -6.48 -18.89 8.04
C TYR A 672 -7.61 -18.99 7.00
N VAL A 673 -7.49 -19.87 6.01
CA VAL A 673 -8.51 -20.09 4.99
C VAL A 673 -9.63 -20.98 5.56
N GLU A 674 -9.26 -22.11 6.16
CA GLU A 674 -10.20 -23.06 6.76
C GLU A 674 -10.69 -22.62 8.14
N LYS A 675 -10.08 -21.57 8.73
CA LYS A 675 -10.41 -21.01 10.06
C LYS A 675 -10.37 -22.05 11.18
N ASN A 676 -9.39 -22.93 11.13
CA ASN A 676 -9.20 -23.97 12.15
C ASN A 676 -7.72 -24.23 12.47
N PHE A 677 -7.47 -24.92 13.57
CA PHE A 677 -6.14 -25.39 13.91
C PHE A 677 -5.87 -26.73 13.20
N VAL A 678 -4.80 -26.76 12.40
CA VAL A 678 -4.46 -27.94 11.59
C VAL A 678 -3.29 -28.74 12.16
N TYR A 679 -2.45 -28.12 13.00
CA TYR A 679 -1.31 -28.78 13.61
C TYR A 679 -0.92 -28.15 14.96
N ALA A 680 -0.37 -28.93 15.89
CA ALA A 680 0.21 -28.48 17.14
C ALA A 680 1.63 -29.04 17.29
N PHE A 681 2.54 -28.22 17.78
CA PHE A 681 3.91 -28.62 18.08
C PHE A 681 4.01 -28.95 19.56
N ASP A 682 4.02 -30.24 19.91
CA ASP A 682 4.04 -30.70 21.31
C ASP A 682 5.29 -30.23 22.07
N GLU A 683 6.43 -30.07 21.37
CA GLU A 683 7.68 -29.54 21.91
C GLU A 683 7.60 -28.08 22.40
N TYR A 684 6.57 -27.37 22.02
CA TYR A 684 6.32 -25.98 22.43
C TYR A 684 5.05 -25.83 23.28
N ALA A 685 4.60 -26.91 23.90
CA ALA A 685 3.49 -26.88 24.84
C ALA A 685 4.00 -26.84 26.28
N PHE A 686 3.82 -25.69 26.95
CA PHE A 686 4.31 -25.44 28.30
C PHE A 686 3.18 -25.09 29.25
N THR A 687 3.26 -25.60 30.47
CA THR A 687 2.34 -25.27 31.55
C THR A 687 2.92 -24.18 32.47
N PRO A 688 2.14 -23.62 33.43
CA PRO A 688 2.67 -22.73 34.45
C PRO A 688 3.79 -23.36 35.32
N ALA A 689 4.03 -24.67 35.20
CA ALA A 689 5.13 -25.35 35.87
C ALA A 689 6.47 -25.23 35.12
N ALA A 690 6.46 -24.69 33.90
CA ALA A 690 7.67 -24.47 33.14
C ALA A 690 8.61 -23.50 33.85
N THR A 691 9.90 -23.76 33.76
CA THR A 691 10.92 -22.84 34.23
C THR A 691 11.26 -21.82 33.14
N VAL A 692 11.39 -20.55 33.52
CA VAL A 692 11.85 -19.48 32.64
C VAL A 692 13.17 -18.98 33.23
N ALA A 693 14.25 -19.12 32.46
CA ALA A 693 15.58 -18.73 32.89
C ALA A 693 16.33 -17.97 31.79
N LYS A 694 17.06 -16.93 32.17
CA LYS A 694 17.92 -16.21 31.26
C LYS A 694 18.92 -17.15 30.62
N ALA A 695 19.05 -17.12 29.31
CA ALA A 695 20.02 -17.94 28.61
C ALA A 695 21.44 -17.55 29.02
N VAL A 696 22.23 -18.55 29.41
CA VAL A 696 23.65 -18.33 29.69
C VAL A 696 24.36 -18.32 28.33
N ALA A 697 25.09 -17.23 28.06
CA ALA A 697 25.90 -17.17 26.85
C ALA A 697 26.91 -18.36 26.88
N GLU A 698 26.60 -19.41 26.15
CA GLU A 698 27.61 -20.47 25.86
C GLU A 698 28.59 -19.87 24.86
N GLU A 699 29.90 -20.08 25.08
CA GLU A 699 30.93 -19.82 24.07
C GLU A 699 30.51 -20.56 22.79
N GLU A 700 30.25 -19.83 21.71
CA GLU A 700 29.77 -20.33 20.44
C GLU A 700 30.58 -21.51 19.94
N THR A 701 30.06 -22.70 20.13
CA THR A 701 30.35 -23.82 19.22
C THR A 701 29.34 -23.73 18.07
N PRO A 702 29.76 -23.81 16.80
CA PRO A 702 28.84 -23.75 15.69
C PRO A 702 28.00 -25.02 15.64
N ALA A 703 26.92 -25.06 16.38
CA ALA A 703 25.99 -26.17 16.44
C ALA A 703 24.63 -25.79 15.85
N GLU A 704 24.25 -26.59 14.90
CA GLU A 704 22.89 -26.92 14.45
C GLU A 704 21.77 -25.88 14.77
N GLN A 705 21.76 -24.80 14.03
CA GLN A 705 20.57 -24.00 13.85
C GLN A 705 19.49 -24.91 13.25
N SER A 706 18.28 -24.92 13.85
CA SER A 706 17.19 -25.79 13.39
C SER A 706 16.97 -25.62 11.88
N LYS A 707 16.67 -26.70 11.18
CA LYS A 707 16.49 -26.68 9.73
C LYS A 707 15.34 -25.78 9.26
N LEU A 708 14.36 -25.51 10.13
CA LEU A 708 13.24 -24.60 9.89
C LEU A 708 13.66 -23.14 9.89
N ALA A 709 14.49 -22.70 10.84
CA ALA A 709 15.00 -21.33 10.88
C ALA A 709 15.85 -20.96 9.65
N LYS A 710 16.63 -21.90 9.10
CA LYS A 710 17.43 -21.66 7.89
C LYS A 710 16.59 -21.53 6.61
N SER A 711 15.44 -22.19 6.51
CA SER A 711 14.55 -22.08 5.36
C SER A 711 13.75 -20.76 5.40
N ALA A 712 13.32 -20.35 6.57
CA ALA A 712 12.61 -19.09 6.79
C ALA A 712 13.52 -17.88 6.52
N LYS A 713 14.72 -17.81 7.10
CA LYS A 713 15.65 -16.68 6.93
C LYS A 713 15.99 -16.34 5.48
N ASN A 714 16.09 -17.31 4.58
CA ASN A 714 16.42 -17.05 3.17
C ASN A 714 15.22 -16.54 2.33
N MET A 715 13.98 -16.80 2.76
CA MET A 715 12.78 -16.23 2.13
C MET A 715 12.37 -14.90 2.76
N GLU A 716 12.63 -14.69 4.05
CA GLU A 716 12.26 -13.52 4.84
C GLU A 716 13.08 -12.27 4.53
N ALA A 717 14.34 -12.38 4.14
CA ALA A 717 15.20 -11.22 3.89
C ALA A 717 14.58 -10.23 2.89
N ASN A 718 13.86 -10.71 1.87
CA ASN A 718 13.21 -9.86 0.87
C ASN A 718 11.85 -9.30 1.32
N ILE A 719 11.15 -9.97 2.26
CA ILE A 719 9.81 -9.56 2.69
C ILE A 719 9.90 -8.69 3.94
N THR A 720 10.81 -9.01 4.85
CA THR A 720 10.96 -8.30 6.13
C THR A 720 11.59 -6.92 5.94
N LEU A 721 12.59 -6.77 5.06
CA LEU A 721 13.23 -5.47 4.80
C LEU A 721 12.26 -4.46 4.15
N SER A 722 11.33 -4.93 3.30
CA SER A 722 10.33 -4.06 2.69
C SER A 722 9.20 -3.63 3.64
N ASN A 723 9.01 -4.33 4.78
CA ASN A 723 7.93 -4.07 5.74
C ASN A 723 8.37 -3.31 7.00
N VAL A 724 9.68 -3.14 7.22
CA VAL A 724 10.23 -2.48 8.41
C VAL A 724 10.93 -1.18 8.04
N THR A 725 10.20 -0.30 7.37
CA THR A 725 10.53 1.12 7.41
C THR A 725 10.01 1.66 8.74
N ALA A 726 10.87 2.37 9.48
CA ALA A 726 10.48 2.98 10.75
C ALA A 726 9.18 3.79 10.54
N LYS A 727 8.12 3.45 11.26
CA LYS A 727 6.82 4.14 11.21
C LYS A 727 6.99 5.56 11.72
N CYS A 728 7.37 6.50 10.86
CA CYS A 728 7.38 7.91 11.24
C CYS A 728 7.28 8.81 10.01
N GLU A 729 6.53 9.89 10.12
CA GLU A 729 6.75 11.03 9.26
C GLU A 729 8.17 11.52 9.44
N VAL A 730 9.03 11.27 8.47
CA VAL A 730 10.41 11.79 8.51
C VAL A 730 10.34 13.31 8.34
N LYS A 731 10.75 14.04 9.41
CA LYS A 731 10.84 15.49 9.41
C LYS A 731 12.30 15.90 9.31
N ALA A 732 12.58 16.91 8.47
CA ALA A 732 13.88 17.55 8.52
C ALA A 732 13.87 18.59 9.64
N PHE A 733 14.74 18.42 10.60
CA PHE A 733 14.90 19.39 11.68
C PHE A 733 15.99 20.39 11.30
N ASN A 734 15.68 21.69 11.30
CA ASN A 734 16.65 22.77 11.11
C ASN A 734 17.42 23.01 12.40
N GLY A 735 18.10 21.99 12.89
CA GLY A 735 18.97 22.05 14.04
C GLY A 735 20.42 22.36 13.65
N ARG A 736 21.09 23.18 14.43
CA ARG A 736 22.52 23.45 14.27
C ARG A 736 23.30 22.34 14.94
N LEU A 737 23.93 21.46 14.16
CA LEU A 737 24.87 20.47 14.67
C LEU A 737 26.14 21.17 15.16
N GLU A 738 26.14 21.56 16.41
CA GLU A 738 27.37 22.08 17.08
C GLU A 738 28.12 20.93 17.72
N LEU A 739 29.36 20.72 17.29
CA LEU A 739 30.30 19.79 17.93
C LEU A 739 30.65 20.27 19.32
N LYS A 740 29.92 19.85 20.34
CA LYS A 740 30.40 19.93 21.73
C LYS A 740 31.35 18.77 21.99
N ASN A 741 32.66 19.07 21.93
CA ASN A 741 33.80 18.21 22.29
C ASN A 741 33.97 16.87 21.56
N LYS A 742 35.00 16.81 20.72
CA LYS A 742 35.54 15.60 20.07
C LYS A 742 35.89 14.43 21.02
N ALA A 743 36.02 14.69 22.30
CA ALA A 743 36.51 13.72 23.31
C ALA A 743 35.41 12.80 23.90
N GLN A 744 34.11 13.09 23.65
CA GLN A 744 33.00 12.26 24.13
C GLN A 744 32.49 11.26 23.09
N PHE A 745 33.08 11.24 21.92
CA PHE A 745 32.59 10.48 20.78
C PHE A 745 33.67 9.49 20.35
N GLY A 746 33.63 8.29 20.96
CA GLY A 746 34.42 7.16 20.49
C GLY A 746 33.97 6.79 19.09
N PHE A 747 34.80 7.06 18.10
CA PHE A 747 34.91 6.38 16.82
C PHE A 747 36.18 5.56 16.85
#